data_fed4c7759a1b3c2ce940724c784f978f
#
_entry.id   fed4c7759a1b3c2ce940724c784f978f
#
_cell.length_a   1.000
_cell.length_b   1.000
_cell.length_c   1.000
_cell.angle_alpha   90.00
_cell.angle_beta   90.00
_cell.angle_gamma   90.00
#
_symmetry.space_group_name_H-M   'P 1'
#
loop_
_entity.id
_entity.type
_entity.pdbx_description
1 polymer ?
#
loop_
_entity_poly.entity_id
_entity_poly.type
_entity_poly.pdbx_seq_one_letter_code
_entity_poly.pdbx_strand_id
1 'polypeptide(L)'
;MRWEKLDLEVSLKPFQDRSAGGYERVAEQIFRQWKPLIDESERVSVMFWAADGSEILDYNGRMEDVFEWAKWIGVANPHSNSSGLPLEQQNIHERPRPYRAGDLPDWTYGDFRQLLGILRRVFRRQFGRELRIGATFDPGPEFAVSSFKYERHPEICRGFCLGGKTFVCCYTKLHADDRAYAAYPDGIPEGEPFGRFLGRQCRRYLSDMGFDYIWLSNGFGFGMETWGATGAIFDGCDFAPEKAEEVRRAMHDFWRDFRRECPEFPIETRGTNLSTGMDLTSDATPLREIYREVPDLEIPPNSPWAALDGDFGMELAGWMSHAAELPPGKGFPFRYYIHDIWFMNSPWLDRYGRSPHDIYLPMAVARLNGSGEAELPNALHLLSIDDSYGRMPDQVPQEVIPHLADARRTAPDQAGPLVWVYPFDEYHDLVYAGERLEEIFAGDYLIRGALNCGLPLNTVISTGNFVSAPEKALAGRVLVAPTTVTVNAAAAAKLERFLAAGGRVLFYGPARGEWIESLLGLVPASPLDGEFDVIGFGRVRHLARYSGGPLDRVFAPGAGAETVFEYRQDGEARPAVARVAKPEWNGGEALWVRGSNSFSMEKHCHFSTAFDRNVFAPAEAMLRGALAKFGWRIEFDKYSATTPDPRLTLRWHDNALYFSGFGTDTTVTERFRFPDGAPLFTGADALIRNGSACYPAERAVNRECRVFLGMKHGRVSCREQISLMPGVRRRILLDGLDGARVVFRPEAEHVESVRFTCGRYDDAKRTLLEPSLFESKLEYDGFGPKYILENISGDLLISWGEEN
;
A
#
# COMPACT_ATOMS: atom_id res chain seq x y z
N MET A 1 13.31 -14.09 11.31
CA MET A 1 13.47 -14.11 9.81
C MET A 1 14.22 -12.84 9.43
N ARG A 2 15.35 -12.97 8.71
CA ARG A 2 16.17 -11.81 8.31
C ARG A 2 15.57 -11.08 7.11
N TRP A 3 15.87 -9.78 6.97
CA TRP A 3 15.63 -9.05 5.74
C TRP A 3 16.65 -9.45 4.69
N GLU A 4 16.24 -9.63 3.46
CA GLU A 4 17.22 -9.89 2.37
C GLU A 4 18.03 -8.62 2.09
N LYS A 5 17.40 -7.45 2.23
CA LYS A 5 18.01 -6.16 1.95
C LYS A 5 17.49 -5.09 2.90
N LEU A 6 18.40 -4.20 3.31
CA LEU A 6 18.11 -2.95 3.99
C LEU A 6 18.73 -1.81 3.20
N ASP A 7 17.92 -0.83 2.79
CA ASP A 7 18.38 0.42 2.21
C ASP A 7 18.15 1.57 3.18
N LEU A 8 19.19 2.38 3.35
CA LEU A 8 19.18 3.60 4.15
C LEU A 8 19.36 4.79 3.21
N GLU A 9 18.28 5.54 2.96
CA GLU A 9 18.36 6.75 2.15
C GLU A 9 18.91 7.90 2.96
N VAL A 10 19.92 8.55 2.44
CA VAL A 10 20.57 9.70 3.05
C VAL A 10 20.92 10.75 2.00
N SER A 11 20.81 12.03 2.37
CA SER A 11 21.29 13.14 1.54
C SER A 11 22.70 13.58 1.96
N LEU A 12 23.22 14.60 1.29
CA LEU A 12 24.51 15.23 1.69
C LEU A 12 24.36 16.15 2.91
N LYS A 13 23.13 16.43 3.36
CA LYS A 13 22.87 17.35 4.49
C LYS A 13 23.58 16.99 5.79
N PRO A 14 23.70 15.70 6.22
CA PRO A 14 24.44 15.36 7.44
C PRO A 14 25.94 15.63 7.38
N PHE A 15 26.52 15.68 6.19
CA PHE A 15 27.98 15.73 5.99
C PHE A 15 28.53 17.17 5.86
N GLN A 16 28.21 18.04 6.82
CA GLN A 16 28.58 19.44 6.84
C GLN A 16 30.10 19.66 7.02
N ASP A 17 30.75 18.85 7.87
CA ASP A 17 32.20 18.82 8.02
C ASP A 17 32.78 17.89 6.97
N ARG A 18 33.31 18.49 5.89
CA ARG A 18 33.89 17.77 4.75
C ARG A 18 35.28 17.19 4.99
N SER A 19 35.81 17.29 6.19
CA SER A 19 37.03 16.57 6.55
C SER A 19 36.76 15.05 6.58
N ALA A 20 37.79 14.25 6.32
CA ALA A 20 37.70 12.79 6.42
C ALA A 20 37.20 12.34 7.80
N GLY A 21 37.64 13.00 8.88
CA GLY A 21 37.15 12.74 10.23
C GLY A 21 35.70 13.18 10.46
N GLY A 22 35.24 14.22 9.76
CA GLY A 22 33.82 14.63 9.76
C GLY A 22 32.93 13.59 9.12
N TYR A 23 33.31 13.11 7.96
CA TYR A 23 32.59 12.03 7.26
C TYR A 23 32.56 10.73 8.06
N GLU A 24 33.68 10.33 8.69
CA GLU A 24 33.76 9.15 9.52
C GLU A 24 32.80 9.23 10.72
N ARG A 25 32.77 10.37 11.43
CA ARG A 25 31.85 10.56 12.58
C ARG A 25 30.38 10.39 12.19
N VAL A 26 29.96 11.00 11.08
CA VAL A 26 28.56 10.92 10.63
C VAL A 26 28.25 9.49 10.18
N ALA A 27 29.14 8.84 9.43
CA ALA A 27 28.97 7.45 9.01
C ALA A 27 28.84 6.49 10.22
N GLU A 28 29.72 6.66 11.21
CA GLU A 28 29.68 5.89 12.46
C GLU A 28 28.37 6.09 13.22
N GLN A 29 27.88 7.33 13.29
CA GLN A 29 26.59 7.65 13.92
C GLN A 29 25.43 6.96 13.20
N ILE A 30 25.33 7.10 11.88
CA ILE A 30 24.26 6.48 11.08
C ILE A 30 24.27 4.95 11.30
N PHE A 31 25.41 4.30 11.11
CA PHE A 31 25.47 2.84 11.23
C PHE A 31 25.25 2.35 12.67
N ARG A 32 25.63 3.10 13.66
CA ARG A 32 25.33 2.80 15.07
C ARG A 32 23.82 2.91 15.34
N GLN A 33 23.17 3.96 14.85
CA GLN A 33 21.75 4.20 15.05
C GLN A 33 20.90 3.09 14.44
N TRP A 34 21.25 2.62 13.27
CA TRP A 34 20.49 1.59 12.54
C TRP A 34 21.05 0.16 12.70
N LYS A 35 22.03 -0.02 13.61
CA LYS A 35 22.69 -1.30 13.83
C LYS A 35 21.73 -2.49 14.02
N PRO A 36 20.63 -2.40 14.80
CA PRO A 36 19.74 -3.56 14.96
C PRO A 36 19.16 -4.09 13.65
N LEU A 37 18.76 -3.19 12.74
CA LEU A 37 18.26 -3.59 11.42
C LEU A 37 19.37 -4.04 10.49
N ILE A 38 20.57 -3.43 10.58
CA ILE A 38 21.75 -3.86 9.82
C ILE A 38 22.12 -5.30 10.20
N ASP A 39 22.09 -5.64 11.49
CA ASP A 39 22.44 -6.99 11.96
C ASP A 39 21.41 -8.04 11.51
N GLU A 40 20.14 -7.64 11.35
CA GLU A 40 19.04 -8.49 10.89
C GLU A 40 18.91 -8.55 9.36
N SER A 41 19.80 -7.89 8.61
CA SER A 41 19.74 -7.84 7.15
C SER A 41 20.90 -8.62 6.53
N GLU A 42 20.63 -9.30 5.41
CA GLU A 42 21.66 -10.02 4.66
C GLU A 42 22.53 -9.06 3.84
N ARG A 43 21.90 -8.12 3.15
CA ARG A 43 22.56 -7.07 2.35
C ARG A 43 22.16 -5.71 2.91
N VAL A 44 23.12 -4.78 2.88
CA VAL A 44 22.87 -3.40 3.31
C VAL A 44 23.35 -2.45 2.24
N SER A 45 22.55 -1.46 1.96
CA SER A 45 22.85 -0.38 1.04
C SER A 45 22.62 1.00 1.68
N VAL A 46 23.29 1.99 1.12
CA VAL A 46 23.00 3.40 1.33
C VAL A 46 22.57 3.98 -0.01
N MET A 47 21.37 4.56 -0.09
CA MET A 47 20.92 5.33 -1.24
C MET A 47 21.23 6.81 -1.01
N PHE A 48 21.98 7.42 -1.94
CA PHE A 48 22.30 8.83 -1.85
C PHE A 48 21.37 9.70 -2.67
N TRP A 49 20.65 10.56 -1.96
CA TRP A 49 19.93 11.66 -2.57
C TRP A 49 20.84 12.88 -2.64
N ALA A 50 21.62 13.00 -3.72
CA ALA A 50 22.55 14.11 -3.88
C ALA A 50 21.86 15.37 -4.41
N ALA A 51 21.08 15.23 -5.50
CA ALA A 51 20.24 16.27 -6.08
C ALA A 51 19.01 15.64 -6.74
N ASP A 52 18.40 16.29 -7.73
CA ASP A 52 17.32 15.71 -8.56
C ASP A 52 17.87 14.96 -9.79
N GLY A 53 19.02 14.34 -9.67
CA GLY A 53 19.72 13.76 -10.82
C GLY A 53 20.48 14.79 -11.66
N SER A 54 20.45 16.06 -11.31
CA SER A 54 21.20 17.13 -12.02
C SER A 54 22.69 16.85 -12.02
N GLU A 55 23.20 16.28 -10.94
CA GLU A 55 24.59 15.85 -10.79
C GLU A 55 24.95 14.72 -11.76
N ILE A 56 23.98 13.92 -12.21
CA ILE A 56 24.18 12.89 -13.23
C ILE A 56 24.12 13.51 -14.62
N LEU A 57 23.07 14.33 -14.86
CA LEU A 57 22.81 14.93 -16.16
C LEU A 57 23.92 15.86 -16.60
N ASP A 58 24.47 16.67 -15.68
CA ASP A 58 25.51 17.65 -15.94
C ASP A 58 26.94 17.10 -15.79
N TYR A 59 27.11 15.83 -15.41
CA TYR A 59 28.43 15.24 -15.20
C TYR A 59 29.27 15.24 -16.47
N ASN A 60 30.46 15.86 -16.39
CA ASN A 60 31.38 16.00 -17.51
C ASN A 60 32.68 15.17 -17.40
N GLY A 61 32.78 14.35 -16.34
CA GLY A 61 33.95 13.49 -16.07
C GLY A 61 35.05 14.14 -15.22
N ARG A 62 34.87 15.38 -14.75
CA ARG A 62 35.90 16.12 -13.96
C ARG A 62 35.56 16.06 -12.48
N MET A 63 36.46 15.51 -11.70
CA MET A 63 36.28 15.35 -10.25
C MET A 63 36.36 16.66 -9.46
N GLU A 64 37.06 17.65 -10.00
CA GLU A 64 37.24 18.98 -9.41
C GLU A 64 36.04 19.90 -9.58
N ASP A 65 35.11 19.59 -10.48
CA ASP A 65 33.95 20.43 -10.75
C ASP A 65 32.95 20.34 -9.60
N VAL A 66 32.36 21.50 -9.31
CA VAL A 66 31.26 21.62 -8.35
C VAL A 66 29.96 21.19 -9.03
N PHE A 67 29.15 20.43 -8.31
CA PHE A 67 27.81 20.07 -8.75
C PHE A 67 26.73 20.68 -7.85
N GLU A 68 25.54 20.85 -8.40
CA GLU A 68 24.37 21.24 -7.64
C GLU A 68 23.88 20.07 -6.78
N TRP A 69 23.62 20.34 -5.49
CA TRP A 69 23.12 19.33 -4.57
C TRP A 69 21.88 19.80 -3.82
N ALA A 70 21.12 18.84 -3.27
CA ALA A 70 19.85 19.05 -2.59
C ALA A 70 20.00 19.77 -1.24
N LYS A 71 20.39 21.05 -1.28
CA LYS A 71 20.55 21.90 -0.08
C LYS A 71 19.22 22.19 0.58
N TRP A 72 18.18 22.40 -0.22
CA TRP A 72 16.86 22.89 0.16
C TRP A 72 15.78 22.05 -0.49
N ILE A 73 14.56 22.24 0.02
CA ILE A 73 13.39 21.58 -0.53
C ILE A 73 12.44 22.64 -1.04
N GLY A 74 11.91 22.42 -2.24
CA GLY A 74 10.92 23.25 -2.88
C GLY A 74 11.37 24.65 -3.28
N VAL A 75 12.60 25.04 -2.95
CA VAL A 75 13.11 26.39 -3.15
C VAL A 75 14.20 26.51 -4.20
N ALA A 76 14.81 25.41 -4.56
CA ALA A 76 15.90 25.41 -5.52
C ALA A 76 15.40 25.63 -6.94
N ASN A 77 14.18 25.21 -7.27
CA ASN A 77 13.64 25.29 -8.60
C ASN A 77 12.94 26.62 -8.91
N PRO A 78 13.33 27.32 -9.99
CA PRO A 78 12.69 28.60 -10.37
C PRO A 78 11.22 28.46 -10.79
N HIS A 79 10.76 27.25 -11.09
CA HIS A 79 9.36 26.99 -11.41
C HIS A 79 8.49 26.66 -10.18
N SER A 80 9.10 26.54 -9.01
CA SER A 80 8.36 26.39 -7.77
C SER A 80 7.59 27.67 -7.43
N ASN A 81 6.41 27.53 -6.84
CA ASN A 81 5.57 28.66 -6.44
C ASN A 81 6.25 29.61 -5.44
N SER A 82 7.33 29.16 -4.79
CA SER A 82 8.13 29.93 -3.85
C SER A 82 9.37 30.57 -4.46
N SER A 83 9.71 30.26 -5.73
CA SER A 83 10.84 30.87 -6.40
C SER A 83 10.65 32.40 -6.50
N GLY A 84 11.71 33.15 -6.24
CA GLY A 84 11.66 34.61 -6.22
C GLY A 84 11.20 35.24 -4.91
N LEU A 85 10.74 34.46 -3.93
CA LEU A 85 10.51 34.95 -2.58
C LEU A 85 11.81 35.01 -1.78
N PRO A 86 11.92 35.88 -0.75
CA PRO A 86 13.00 35.80 0.22
C PRO A 86 13.11 34.41 0.83
N LEU A 87 14.31 33.98 1.16
CA LEU A 87 14.59 32.62 1.66
C LEU A 87 13.68 32.22 2.86
N GLU A 88 13.35 33.20 3.71
CA GLU A 88 12.51 33.01 4.88
C GLU A 88 11.03 32.74 4.54
N GLN A 89 10.62 33.10 3.32
CA GLN A 89 9.24 32.96 2.82
C GLN A 89 9.10 31.84 1.81
N GLN A 90 10.20 31.19 1.45
CA GLN A 90 10.17 30.06 0.53
C GLN A 90 9.68 28.80 1.23
N ASN A 91 9.24 27.79 0.46
CA ASN A 91 8.78 26.50 0.97
C ASN A 91 9.89 25.64 1.59
N ILE A 92 10.83 26.26 2.32
CA ILE A 92 11.70 25.51 3.20
C ILE A 92 10.87 25.07 4.39
N HIS A 93 10.85 23.80 4.61
CA HIS A 93 10.15 23.25 5.73
C HIS A 93 10.64 23.89 7.04
N GLU A 94 9.72 24.30 7.89
CA GLU A 94 10.07 25.02 9.12
C GLU A 94 10.91 24.19 10.08
N ARG A 95 10.73 22.88 10.11
CA ARG A 95 11.35 21.99 11.10
C ARG A 95 12.82 21.66 10.81
N PRO A 96 13.27 21.44 9.58
CA PRO A 96 14.70 21.38 9.30
C PRO A 96 15.45 22.70 9.52
N ARG A 97 14.79 23.85 9.40
CA ARG A 97 15.40 25.18 9.57
C ARG A 97 16.25 25.34 10.84
N PRO A 98 15.79 24.90 12.03
CA PRO A 98 16.58 25.01 13.26
C PRO A 98 17.90 24.23 13.24
N TYR A 99 17.98 23.19 12.41
CA TYR A 99 19.16 22.34 12.30
C TYR A 99 20.19 22.88 11.29
N ARG A 100 19.78 23.81 10.45
CA ARG A 100 20.66 24.46 9.50
C ARG A 100 21.65 25.39 10.20
N ALA A 101 22.92 25.22 9.98
CA ALA A 101 23.98 26.07 10.54
C ALA A 101 24.73 26.77 9.41
N GLY A 102 24.62 28.11 9.34
CA GLY A 102 25.44 28.93 8.45
C GLY A 102 25.24 28.66 6.94
N ASP A 103 26.24 29.01 6.16
CA ASP A 103 26.28 28.73 4.74
C ASP A 103 26.63 27.26 4.50
N LEU A 104 25.88 26.60 3.63
CA LEU A 104 26.11 25.22 3.27
C LEU A 104 27.26 25.11 2.25
N PRO A 105 28.17 24.13 2.41
CA PRO A 105 29.30 23.99 1.54
C PRO A 105 28.91 23.60 0.11
N ASP A 106 29.71 24.03 -0.85
CA ASP A 106 29.66 23.48 -2.20
C ASP A 106 30.34 22.10 -2.22
N TRP A 107 29.86 21.20 -3.08
CA TRP A 107 30.36 19.86 -3.23
C TRP A 107 31.01 19.69 -4.60
N THR A 108 32.24 19.15 -4.62
CA THR A 108 32.84 18.63 -5.86
C THR A 108 32.54 17.14 -6.00
N TYR A 109 32.59 16.63 -7.24
CA TYR A 109 32.48 15.18 -7.46
C TYR A 109 33.58 14.41 -6.71
N GLY A 110 34.78 14.98 -6.58
CA GLY A 110 35.89 14.39 -5.83
C GLY A 110 35.59 14.26 -4.34
N ASP A 111 35.03 15.30 -3.70
CA ASP A 111 34.61 15.25 -2.30
C ASP A 111 33.54 14.18 -2.09
N PHE A 112 32.57 14.10 -2.99
CA PHE A 112 31.49 13.11 -2.91
C PHE A 112 32.04 11.69 -3.08
N ARG A 113 32.89 11.45 -4.06
CA ARG A 113 33.57 10.16 -4.23
C ARG A 113 34.37 9.75 -2.99
N GLN A 114 35.07 10.72 -2.36
CA GLN A 114 35.78 10.47 -1.10
C GLN A 114 34.83 10.01 0.01
N LEU A 115 33.67 10.68 0.17
CA LEU A 115 32.65 10.31 1.13
C LEU A 115 32.18 8.87 0.90
N LEU A 116 31.86 8.47 -0.35
CA LEU A 116 31.43 7.10 -0.67
C LEU A 116 32.47 6.07 -0.24
N GLY A 117 33.77 6.37 -0.49
CA GLY A 117 34.88 5.52 -0.04
C GLY A 117 34.98 5.40 1.49
N ILE A 118 34.72 6.50 2.21
CA ILE A 118 34.72 6.51 3.68
C ILE A 118 33.56 5.67 4.24
N LEU A 119 32.34 5.81 3.71
CA LEU A 119 31.19 5.01 4.13
C LEU A 119 31.48 3.50 4.04
N ARG A 120 32.02 3.04 2.91
CA ARG A 120 32.40 1.63 2.76
C ARG A 120 33.45 1.18 3.77
N ARG A 121 34.48 2.01 4.03
CA ARG A 121 35.53 1.67 5.01
C ARG A 121 34.95 1.60 6.43
N VAL A 122 34.12 2.57 6.82
CA VAL A 122 33.49 2.59 8.15
C VAL A 122 32.58 1.39 8.34
N PHE A 123 31.73 1.10 7.36
CA PHE A 123 30.83 -0.05 7.40
C PHE A 123 31.59 -1.38 7.50
N ARG A 124 32.61 -1.58 6.66
CA ARG A 124 33.45 -2.79 6.71
C ARG A 124 34.14 -2.93 8.07
N ARG A 125 34.64 -1.82 8.63
CA ARG A 125 35.28 -1.82 9.97
C ARG A 125 34.30 -2.23 11.07
N GLN A 126 33.04 -1.78 11.01
CA GLN A 126 32.05 -2.03 12.06
C GLN A 126 31.36 -3.41 11.92
N PHE A 127 31.14 -3.89 10.72
CA PHE A 127 30.29 -5.08 10.48
C PHE A 127 31.03 -6.22 9.77
N GLY A 128 32.26 -6.03 9.29
CA GLY A 128 33.00 -7.05 8.54
C GLY A 128 32.35 -7.44 7.21
N ARG A 129 31.47 -6.60 6.67
CA ARG A 129 30.65 -6.84 5.48
C ARG A 129 30.85 -5.73 4.45
N GLU A 130 30.47 -6.00 3.20
CA GLU A 130 30.46 -4.98 2.16
C GLU A 130 29.19 -4.12 2.24
N LEU A 131 29.34 -2.82 1.94
CA LEU A 131 28.27 -1.86 1.80
C LEU A 131 28.04 -1.57 0.31
N ARG A 132 26.82 -1.71 -0.17
CA ARG A 132 26.41 -1.20 -1.47
C ARG A 132 26.01 0.26 -1.35
N ILE A 133 26.26 1.05 -2.39
CA ILE A 133 25.85 2.46 -2.42
C ILE A 133 25.19 2.75 -3.76
N GLY A 134 23.98 3.31 -3.72
CA GLY A 134 23.20 3.71 -4.88
C GLY A 134 23.14 5.21 -5.09
N ALA A 135 23.12 5.64 -6.34
CA ALA A 135 22.77 6.99 -6.74
C ALA A 135 21.26 7.12 -6.96
N THR A 136 20.74 8.33 -6.88
CA THR A 136 19.32 8.62 -7.10
C THR A 136 19.15 9.53 -8.32
N PHE A 137 18.14 9.24 -9.13
CA PHE A 137 17.63 10.15 -10.17
C PHE A 137 16.16 10.45 -9.88
N ASP A 138 15.81 11.73 -9.80
CA ASP A 138 14.45 12.20 -9.60
C ASP A 138 14.00 13.06 -10.79
N PRO A 139 12.81 12.82 -11.36
CA PRO A 139 12.32 13.61 -12.48
C PRO A 139 11.79 14.99 -12.08
N GLY A 140 11.57 15.24 -10.79
CA GLY A 140 10.90 16.44 -10.28
C GLY A 140 11.79 17.66 -10.15
N PRO A 141 11.19 18.81 -9.79
CA PRO A 141 11.87 20.10 -9.61
C PRO A 141 12.14 20.43 -8.13
N GLU A 142 12.11 19.47 -7.22
CA GLU A 142 11.96 19.72 -5.81
C GLU A 142 13.24 20.21 -5.13
N PHE A 143 14.39 19.68 -5.52
CA PHE A 143 15.61 19.79 -4.75
C PHE A 143 16.73 20.52 -5.46
N ALA A 144 16.62 20.74 -6.78
CA ALA A 144 17.64 21.37 -7.60
C ALA A 144 17.05 22.37 -8.59
N VAL A 145 17.78 23.46 -8.88
CA VAL A 145 17.45 24.42 -9.93
C VAL A 145 17.60 23.77 -11.30
N SER A 146 18.60 22.91 -11.46
CA SER A 146 18.86 22.11 -12.66
C SER A 146 18.84 22.88 -13.97
N SER A 147 19.93 23.57 -14.28
CA SER A 147 20.04 24.26 -15.57
C SER A 147 19.93 23.30 -16.76
N PHE A 148 20.28 22.02 -16.60
CA PHE A 148 20.06 21.02 -17.62
C PHE A 148 18.58 20.87 -17.96
N LYS A 149 17.72 20.61 -16.95
CA LYS A 149 16.30 20.33 -17.14
C LYS A 149 15.50 21.54 -17.62
N TYR A 150 15.80 22.73 -17.06
CA TYR A 150 14.87 23.87 -17.19
C TYR A 150 15.38 25.01 -18.05
N GLU A 151 16.69 25.04 -18.36
CA GLU A 151 17.27 26.08 -19.21
C GLU A 151 17.75 25.50 -20.56
N ARG A 152 18.51 24.40 -20.54
CA ARG A 152 19.09 23.83 -21.75
C ARG A 152 18.19 22.82 -22.46
N HIS A 153 17.50 21.98 -21.68
CA HIS A 153 16.66 20.90 -22.22
C HIS A 153 15.23 20.90 -21.68
N PRO A 154 14.51 22.08 -21.72
CA PRO A 154 13.13 22.15 -21.24
C PRO A 154 12.16 21.25 -22.02
N GLU A 155 12.54 20.78 -23.20
CA GLU A 155 11.76 19.87 -24.03
C GLU A 155 11.50 18.51 -23.37
N ILE A 156 12.32 18.12 -22.39
CA ILE A 156 12.10 16.87 -21.63
C ILE A 156 11.06 17.04 -20.52
N CYS A 157 10.80 18.25 -20.07
CA CYS A 157 9.87 18.56 -18.99
C CYS A 157 8.44 18.64 -19.51
N ARG A 158 7.74 17.51 -19.61
CA ARG A 158 6.39 17.40 -20.17
C ARG A 158 5.31 17.16 -19.15
N GLY A 159 5.64 16.49 -18.04
CA GLY A 159 4.72 16.21 -16.94
C GLY A 159 4.50 17.43 -16.05
N PHE A 160 3.28 17.55 -15.51
CA PHE A 160 2.89 18.68 -14.69
C PHE A 160 3.24 18.43 -13.20
N CYS A 161 4.03 19.31 -12.63
CA CYS A 161 4.41 19.27 -11.22
C CYS A 161 4.67 20.67 -10.70
N LEU A 162 4.29 20.98 -9.47
CA LEU A 162 4.53 22.24 -8.78
C LEU A 162 4.11 23.48 -9.59
N GLY A 163 2.95 23.41 -10.24
CA GLY A 163 2.36 24.54 -10.97
C GLY A 163 2.81 24.72 -12.42
N GLY A 164 3.57 23.78 -12.99
CA GLY A 164 4.06 23.87 -14.38
C GLY A 164 4.45 22.52 -14.96
N LYS A 165 4.82 22.54 -16.24
CA LYS A 165 5.41 21.38 -16.91
C LYS A 165 6.89 21.26 -16.52
N THR A 166 7.16 20.66 -15.39
CA THR A 166 8.50 20.59 -14.80
C THR A 166 8.97 19.17 -14.55
N PHE A 167 8.08 18.17 -14.68
CA PHE A 167 8.42 16.77 -14.50
C PHE A 167 9.02 16.16 -15.76
N VAL A 168 10.20 15.56 -15.64
CA VAL A 168 10.91 14.95 -16.76
C VAL A 168 10.15 13.71 -17.24
N CYS A 169 9.78 13.73 -18.53
CA CYS A 169 9.16 12.60 -19.19
C CYS A 169 10.23 11.69 -19.81
N CYS A 170 10.23 10.42 -19.41
CA CYS A 170 11.28 9.46 -19.76
C CYS A 170 11.40 9.18 -21.26
N TYR A 171 10.29 9.23 -22.00
CA TYR A 171 10.23 8.89 -23.43
C TYR A 171 10.36 10.11 -24.37
N THR A 172 11.05 11.14 -23.94
CA THR A 172 11.33 12.33 -24.75
C THR A 172 12.62 12.20 -25.57
N LYS A 173 12.89 13.19 -26.41
CA LYS A 173 14.12 13.31 -27.16
C LYS A 173 14.74 14.67 -26.88
N LEU A 174 16.07 14.70 -26.78
CA LEU A 174 16.84 15.90 -26.52
C LEU A 174 17.10 16.66 -27.83
N HIS A 175 17.12 17.98 -27.76
CA HIS A 175 17.67 18.83 -28.78
C HIS A 175 19.20 18.81 -28.73
N ALA A 176 19.84 19.28 -29.80
CA ALA A 176 21.28 19.40 -29.89
C ALA A 176 21.83 20.35 -28.81
N ASP A 177 22.91 19.94 -28.16
CA ASP A 177 23.67 20.76 -27.19
C ASP A 177 25.18 20.55 -27.44
N ASP A 178 25.92 21.65 -27.61
CA ASP A 178 27.37 21.64 -27.86
C ASP A 178 28.22 21.49 -26.60
N ARG A 179 27.59 21.42 -25.42
CA ARG A 179 28.31 21.25 -24.17
C ARG A 179 28.85 19.82 -24.04
N ALA A 180 30.05 19.70 -23.53
CA ALA A 180 30.65 18.39 -23.26
C ALA A 180 30.10 17.76 -22.00
N TYR A 181 29.65 16.50 -22.11
CA TYR A 181 29.24 15.61 -21.03
C TYR A 181 30.14 14.39 -20.98
N ALA A 182 30.20 13.69 -19.84
CA ALA A 182 31.10 12.56 -19.69
C ALA A 182 30.86 11.44 -20.73
N ALA A 183 29.61 11.22 -21.11
CA ALA A 183 29.24 10.26 -22.15
C ALA A 183 29.12 10.88 -23.58
N TYR A 184 29.10 12.21 -23.68
CA TYR A 184 28.95 12.97 -24.93
C TYR A 184 30.00 14.11 -24.96
N PRO A 185 31.28 13.80 -25.18
CA PRO A 185 32.35 14.80 -25.13
C PRO A 185 32.25 15.88 -26.23
N ASP A 186 31.57 15.58 -27.34
CA ASP A 186 31.34 16.47 -28.47
C ASP A 186 29.94 17.09 -28.46
N GLY A 187 29.20 16.97 -27.33
CA GLY A 187 27.83 17.45 -27.21
C GLY A 187 26.76 16.41 -27.53
N ILE A 188 25.49 16.75 -27.27
CA ILE A 188 24.34 15.91 -27.52
C ILE A 188 23.84 16.14 -28.95
N PRO A 189 23.63 15.09 -29.77
CA PRO A 189 23.09 15.24 -31.11
C PRO A 189 21.58 15.52 -31.09
N GLU A 190 21.06 16.23 -32.11
CA GLU A 190 19.63 16.48 -32.27
C GLU A 190 18.83 15.18 -32.33
N GLY A 191 17.75 15.10 -31.53
CA GLY A 191 16.84 13.97 -31.51
C GLY A 191 17.33 12.76 -30.72
N GLU A 192 18.37 12.92 -29.88
CA GLU A 192 18.87 11.84 -29.03
C GLU A 192 17.77 11.37 -28.03
N PRO A 193 17.40 10.07 -28.03
CA PRO A 193 16.46 9.56 -27.06
C PRO A 193 16.93 9.73 -25.63
N PHE A 194 16.07 10.25 -24.75
CA PHE A 194 16.47 10.54 -23.37
C PHE A 194 16.93 9.27 -22.61
N GLY A 195 16.28 8.13 -22.85
CA GLY A 195 16.71 6.85 -22.27
C GLY A 195 18.12 6.43 -22.65
N ARG A 196 18.55 6.69 -23.90
CA ARG A 196 19.91 6.41 -24.34
C ARG A 196 20.89 7.39 -23.70
N PHE A 197 20.59 8.67 -23.72
CA PHE A 197 21.40 9.70 -23.08
C PHE A 197 21.61 9.38 -21.60
N LEU A 198 20.50 9.20 -20.86
CA LEU A 198 20.56 8.95 -19.42
C LEU A 198 21.32 7.65 -19.12
N GLY A 199 21.09 6.58 -19.88
CA GLY A 199 21.79 5.31 -19.70
C GLY A 199 23.31 5.47 -19.83
N ARG A 200 23.77 6.17 -20.86
CA ARG A 200 25.21 6.44 -21.07
C ARG A 200 25.80 7.33 -19.98
N GLN A 201 25.10 8.40 -19.61
CA GLN A 201 25.52 9.29 -18.52
C GLN A 201 25.59 8.54 -17.19
N CYS A 202 24.56 7.77 -16.84
CA CYS A 202 24.57 6.95 -15.64
C CYS A 202 25.73 5.97 -15.63
N ARG A 203 25.99 5.26 -16.71
CA ARG A 203 27.10 4.31 -16.79
C ARG A 203 28.45 4.98 -16.49
N ARG A 204 28.69 6.18 -17.04
CA ARG A 204 29.92 6.94 -16.77
C ARG A 204 29.97 7.44 -15.34
N TYR A 205 28.94 8.12 -14.90
CA TYR A 205 28.85 8.70 -13.56
C TYR A 205 28.98 7.63 -12.47
N LEU A 206 28.18 6.56 -12.55
CA LEU A 206 28.19 5.50 -11.54
C LEU A 206 29.54 4.81 -11.43
N SER A 207 30.19 4.52 -12.59
CA SER A 207 31.54 3.93 -12.63
C SER A 207 32.57 4.86 -12.01
N ASP A 208 32.61 6.12 -12.44
CA ASP A 208 33.64 7.08 -12.02
C ASP A 208 33.48 7.44 -10.53
N MET A 209 32.26 7.53 -10.03
CA MET A 209 31.99 7.81 -8.62
C MET A 209 32.10 6.57 -7.74
N GLY A 210 31.93 5.38 -8.32
CA GLY A 210 31.97 4.11 -7.61
C GLY A 210 30.68 3.72 -6.95
N PHE A 211 29.55 4.02 -7.56
CA PHE A 211 28.23 3.52 -7.15
C PHE A 211 28.02 2.06 -7.60
N ASP A 212 27.09 1.37 -6.96
CA ASP A 212 26.75 -0.03 -7.23
C ASP A 212 25.43 -0.20 -7.96
N TYR A 213 24.54 0.79 -7.93
CA TYR A 213 23.22 0.78 -8.57
C TYR A 213 22.67 2.19 -8.72
N ILE A 214 21.56 2.32 -9.46
CA ILE A 214 20.80 3.55 -9.54
C ILE A 214 19.37 3.32 -9.07
N TRP A 215 18.84 4.27 -8.32
CA TRP A 215 17.44 4.34 -7.92
C TRP A 215 16.71 5.44 -8.69
N LEU A 216 15.65 5.06 -9.41
CA LEU A 216 14.79 5.97 -10.14
C LEU A 216 13.60 6.35 -9.25
N SER A 217 13.56 7.62 -8.84
CA SER A 217 12.56 8.12 -7.89
C SER A 217 11.28 8.56 -8.58
N ASN A 218 10.25 8.80 -7.79
CA ASN A 218 8.98 9.44 -8.18
C ASN A 218 8.33 8.87 -9.44
N GLY A 219 8.37 7.54 -9.60
CA GLY A 219 7.76 6.84 -10.73
C GLY A 219 8.40 7.13 -12.08
N PHE A 220 9.62 7.67 -12.10
CA PHE A 220 10.33 7.90 -13.35
C PHE A 220 10.46 6.60 -14.15
N GLY A 221 10.03 6.65 -15.40
CA GLY A 221 9.98 5.49 -16.28
C GLY A 221 8.61 4.79 -16.33
N PHE A 222 7.63 5.20 -15.52
CA PHE A 222 6.30 4.57 -15.46
C PHE A 222 5.15 5.48 -15.93
N GLY A 223 5.41 6.73 -16.21
CA GLY A 223 4.41 7.66 -16.71
C GLY A 223 4.97 9.04 -16.96
N MET A 224 4.10 9.95 -17.38
CA MET A 224 4.42 11.35 -17.62
C MET A 224 4.20 12.22 -16.38
N GLU A 225 3.14 11.91 -15.62
CA GLU A 225 2.72 12.67 -14.44
C GLU A 225 2.55 11.73 -13.25
N THR A 226 3.63 11.26 -12.69
CA THR A 226 3.61 10.21 -11.66
C THR A 226 3.09 10.67 -10.29
N TRP A 227 2.84 11.95 -10.11
CA TRP A 227 2.26 12.53 -8.90
C TRP A 227 0.75 12.76 -8.98
N GLY A 228 0.20 12.72 -10.15
CA GLY A 228 -1.23 12.87 -10.40
C GLY A 228 -1.83 11.61 -11.02
N ALA A 229 -3.14 11.55 -11.05
CA ALA A 229 -3.87 10.47 -11.73
C ALA A 229 -4.09 10.78 -13.22
N THR A 230 -3.44 11.80 -13.74
CA THR A 230 -3.46 12.20 -15.14
C THR A 230 -2.16 11.84 -15.83
N GLY A 231 -2.21 11.71 -17.16
CA GLY A 231 -1.06 11.33 -17.95
C GLY A 231 -1.25 11.61 -19.44
N ALA A 232 -0.59 10.84 -20.28
CA ALA A 232 -0.64 11.03 -21.71
C ALA A 232 -1.98 10.64 -22.36
N ILE A 233 -2.71 9.69 -21.76
CA ILE A 233 -3.98 9.17 -22.29
C ILE A 233 -5.20 9.49 -21.43
N PHE A 234 -5.02 9.98 -20.21
CA PHE A 234 -6.10 10.51 -19.38
C PHE A 234 -5.77 11.91 -18.89
N ASP A 235 -6.59 12.90 -19.24
CA ASP A 235 -6.34 14.29 -18.90
C ASP A 235 -7.05 14.77 -17.62
N GLY A 236 -7.71 13.85 -16.92
CA GLY A 236 -8.52 14.11 -15.74
C GLY A 236 -10.03 14.15 -16.01
N CYS A 237 -10.43 14.25 -17.27
CA CYS A 237 -11.81 14.27 -17.72
C CYS A 237 -12.07 13.23 -18.81
N ASP A 238 -11.23 13.22 -19.81
CA ASP A 238 -11.40 12.43 -21.03
C ASP A 238 -10.21 11.48 -21.25
N PHE A 239 -10.52 10.30 -21.78
CA PHE A 239 -9.53 9.32 -22.20
C PHE A 239 -9.26 9.44 -23.70
N ALA A 240 -7.98 9.32 -24.10
CA ALA A 240 -7.50 9.30 -25.46
C ALA A 240 -6.90 7.92 -25.80
N PRO A 241 -7.74 6.86 -25.94
CA PRO A 241 -7.27 5.49 -26.11
C PRO A 241 -6.43 5.28 -27.37
N GLU A 242 -6.62 6.12 -28.40
CA GLU A 242 -5.85 6.09 -29.63
C GLU A 242 -4.36 6.38 -29.44
N LYS A 243 -3.97 6.99 -28.31
CA LYS A 243 -2.56 7.27 -27.98
C LYS A 243 -1.89 6.09 -27.25
N ALA A 244 -2.66 5.15 -26.72
CA ALA A 244 -2.15 4.12 -25.82
C ALA A 244 -0.96 3.33 -26.41
N GLU A 245 -1.07 2.90 -27.66
CA GLU A 245 -0.02 2.10 -28.29
C GLU A 245 1.26 2.93 -28.57
N GLU A 246 1.14 4.20 -28.94
CA GLU A 246 2.29 5.10 -29.15
C GLU A 246 3.04 5.33 -27.84
N VAL A 247 2.32 5.67 -26.77
CA VAL A 247 2.91 5.95 -25.45
C VAL A 247 3.53 4.68 -24.86
N ARG A 248 2.82 3.55 -24.92
CA ARG A 248 3.34 2.25 -24.50
C ARG A 248 4.69 1.92 -25.13
N ARG A 249 4.80 2.06 -26.46
CA ARG A 249 6.04 1.80 -27.20
C ARG A 249 7.15 2.76 -26.80
N ALA A 250 6.84 4.05 -26.71
CA ALA A 250 7.81 5.07 -26.37
C ALA A 250 8.40 4.84 -24.97
N MET A 251 7.58 4.46 -24.01
CA MET A 251 8.01 4.14 -22.65
C MET A 251 8.82 2.83 -22.60
N HIS A 252 8.39 1.80 -23.31
CA HIS A 252 9.14 0.55 -23.45
C HIS A 252 10.51 0.78 -24.10
N ASP A 253 10.58 1.64 -25.14
CA ASP A 253 11.83 2.02 -25.79
C ASP A 253 12.79 2.72 -24.83
N PHE A 254 12.27 3.56 -23.91
CA PHE A 254 13.08 4.17 -22.86
C PHE A 254 13.78 3.10 -22.01
N TRP A 255 13.03 2.14 -21.46
CA TRP A 255 13.59 1.08 -20.61
C TRP A 255 14.62 0.23 -21.35
N ARG A 256 14.31 -0.15 -22.60
CA ARG A 256 15.22 -0.92 -23.44
C ARG A 256 16.50 -0.12 -23.75
N ASP A 257 16.39 1.17 -24.10
CA ASP A 257 17.53 2.00 -24.43
C ASP A 257 18.38 2.28 -23.20
N PHE A 258 17.76 2.61 -22.05
CA PHE A 258 18.49 2.80 -20.80
C PHE A 258 19.27 1.54 -20.41
N ARG A 259 18.60 0.40 -20.42
CA ARG A 259 19.20 -0.87 -20.01
C ARG A 259 20.35 -1.30 -20.93
N ARG A 260 20.22 -1.09 -22.22
CA ARG A 260 21.25 -1.39 -23.20
C ARG A 260 22.51 -0.55 -22.98
N GLU A 261 22.35 0.70 -22.62
CA GLU A 261 23.49 1.64 -22.42
C GLU A 261 24.11 1.54 -21.01
N CYS A 262 23.37 1.04 -20.03
CA CYS A 262 23.81 0.89 -18.63
C CYS A 262 23.55 -0.54 -18.09
N PRO A 263 24.14 -1.57 -18.72
CA PRO A 263 23.81 -2.97 -18.39
C PRO A 263 24.42 -3.48 -17.08
N GLU A 264 25.49 -2.85 -16.59
CA GLU A 264 26.24 -3.33 -15.44
C GLU A 264 25.62 -2.94 -14.09
N PHE A 265 24.77 -1.92 -14.07
CA PHE A 265 24.21 -1.38 -12.84
C PHE A 265 22.73 -1.80 -12.67
N PRO A 266 22.39 -2.47 -11.57
CA PRO A 266 21.00 -2.73 -11.22
C PRO A 266 20.18 -1.45 -11.11
N ILE A 267 18.88 -1.55 -11.41
CA ILE A 267 17.94 -0.43 -11.33
C ILE A 267 16.97 -0.72 -10.19
N GLU A 268 16.84 0.25 -9.30
CA GLU A 268 15.82 0.27 -8.27
C GLU A 268 14.85 1.42 -8.53
N THR A 269 13.61 1.28 -8.12
CA THR A 269 12.61 2.33 -8.32
C THR A 269 11.58 2.33 -7.21
N ARG A 270 10.98 3.47 -6.98
CA ARG A 270 9.83 3.52 -6.10
C ARG A 270 8.48 3.40 -6.83
N GLY A 271 8.47 3.52 -8.17
CA GLY A 271 7.25 3.53 -8.97
C GLY A 271 6.40 4.79 -8.79
N THR A 272 5.19 4.72 -9.29
CA THR A 272 4.18 5.78 -9.19
C THR A 272 3.51 5.79 -7.81
N ASN A 273 2.61 6.76 -7.61
CA ASN A 273 1.71 6.79 -6.45
C ASN A 273 0.36 6.10 -6.74
N LEU A 274 0.21 5.50 -7.91
CA LEU A 274 -1.05 4.97 -8.42
C LEU A 274 -1.11 3.44 -8.33
N SER A 275 -2.29 2.88 -8.53
CA SER A 275 -2.45 1.46 -8.78
C SER A 275 -2.08 1.12 -10.23
N THR A 276 -1.80 -0.15 -10.50
CA THR A 276 -1.51 -0.64 -11.86
C THR A 276 -2.58 -0.27 -12.87
N GLY A 277 -3.86 -0.42 -12.52
CA GLY A 277 -4.96 -0.05 -13.43
C GLY A 277 -5.02 1.45 -13.72
N MET A 278 -4.68 2.28 -12.74
CA MET A 278 -4.59 3.72 -12.94
C MET A 278 -3.37 4.10 -13.77
N ASP A 279 -2.21 3.51 -13.54
CA ASP A 279 -1.01 3.72 -14.38
C ASP A 279 -1.27 3.35 -15.84
N LEU A 280 -1.90 2.20 -16.07
CA LEU A 280 -2.28 1.76 -17.41
C LEU A 280 -3.26 2.71 -18.10
N THR A 281 -4.28 3.16 -17.39
CA THR A 281 -5.33 4.01 -17.97
C THR A 281 -4.94 5.47 -18.07
N SER A 282 -3.94 5.93 -17.32
CA SER A 282 -3.42 7.30 -17.39
C SER A 282 -2.32 7.44 -18.45
N ASP A 283 -1.43 6.46 -18.55
CA ASP A 283 -0.21 6.55 -19.37
C ASP A 283 0.10 5.31 -20.21
N ALA A 284 -0.78 4.32 -20.28
CA ALA A 284 -0.53 3.04 -20.96
C ALA A 284 0.78 2.37 -20.51
N THR A 285 1.15 2.51 -19.24
CA THR A 285 2.43 2.07 -18.68
C THR A 285 2.66 0.58 -18.95
N PRO A 286 3.71 0.17 -19.68
CA PRO A 286 3.91 -1.22 -20.06
C PRO A 286 4.53 -2.05 -18.91
N LEU A 287 3.85 -2.12 -17.75
CA LEU A 287 4.37 -2.75 -16.53
C LEU A 287 4.73 -4.22 -16.76
N ARG A 288 3.87 -4.95 -17.48
CA ARG A 288 4.07 -6.35 -17.81
C ARG A 288 5.36 -6.57 -18.59
N GLU A 289 5.61 -5.73 -19.58
CA GLU A 289 6.81 -5.77 -20.43
C GLU A 289 8.04 -5.35 -19.64
N ILE A 290 7.96 -4.27 -18.88
CA ILE A 290 9.07 -3.76 -18.04
C ILE A 290 9.50 -4.84 -17.03
N TYR A 291 8.57 -5.49 -16.35
CA TYR A 291 8.89 -6.51 -15.35
C TYR A 291 9.54 -7.76 -15.95
N ARG A 292 9.25 -8.06 -17.22
CA ARG A 292 9.85 -9.20 -17.93
C ARG A 292 11.22 -8.87 -18.53
N GLU A 293 11.40 -7.67 -19.05
CA GLU A 293 12.60 -7.28 -19.82
C GLU A 293 13.70 -6.65 -18.97
N VAL A 294 13.38 -6.14 -17.79
CA VAL A 294 14.36 -5.60 -16.85
C VAL A 294 14.39 -6.51 -15.60
N PRO A 295 15.00 -7.71 -15.69
CA PRO A 295 14.86 -8.74 -14.65
C PRO A 295 15.51 -8.38 -13.32
N ASP A 296 16.41 -7.42 -13.33
CA ASP A 296 17.06 -6.88 -12.12
C ASP A 296 16.41 -5.60 -11.58
N LEU A 297 15.29 -5.16 -12.21
CA LEU A 297 14.50 -4.06 -11.68
C LEU A 297 13.93 -4.47 -10.32
N GLU A 298 14.21 -3.68 -9.30
CA GLU A 298 13.49 -3.78 -8.05
C GLU A 298 12.11 -3.12 -8.20
N ILE A 299 11.09 -3.95 -8.13
CA ILE A 299 9.72 -3.53 -8.43
C ILE A 299 9.15 -2.72 -7.27
N PRO A 300 8.55 -1.58 -7.54
CA PRO A 300 8.05 -0.69 -6.51
C PRO A 300 6.66 -1.15 -6.02
N PRO A 301 6.56 -1.74 -4.85
CA PRO A 301 5.27 -2.24 -4.38
C PRO A 301 4.43 -1.16 -3.72
N ASN A 302 5.02 -0.17 -3.08
CA ASN A 302 4.27 0.87 -2.39
C ASN A 302 4.85 2.26 -2.57
N SER A 303 3.96 3.23 -2.54
CA SER A 303 4.30 4.64 -2.43
C SER A 303 3.94 5.15 -1.04
N PRO A 304 4.91 5.30 -0.13
CA PRO A 304 4.63 5.78 1.23
C PRO A 304 4.10 7.22 1.24
N TRP A 305 4.16 7.93 0.12
CA TRP A 305 3.62 9.28 -0.06
C TRP A 305 2.10 9.33 0.11
N ALA A 306 1.38 8.35 -0.43
CA ALA A 306 -0.07 8.31 -0.31
C ALA A 306 -0.51 8.19 1.16
N ALA A 307 0.18 7.39 1.97
CA ALA A 307 -0.07 7.30 3.41
C ALA A 307 0.23 8.62 4.13
N LEU A 308 1.26 9.37 3.72
CA LEU A 308 1.59 10.66 4.30
C LEU A 308 0.47 11.68 4.10
N ASP A 309 -0.19 11.65 2.96
CA ASP A 309 -1.39 12.45 2.67
C ASP A 309 -2.67 11.91 3.36
N GLY A 310 -2.56 10.84 4.12
CA GLY A 310 -3.71 10.17 4.72
C GLY A 310 -4.52 9.32 3.75
N ASP A 311 -4.02 9.06 2.54
CA ASP A 311 -4.63 8.22 1.52
C ASP A 311 -4.06 6.79 1.54
N PHE A 312 -4.28 6.09 2.65
CA PHE A 312 -3.86 4.71 2.80
C PHE A 312 -4.47 3.79 1.75
N GLY A 313 -5.66 4.11 1.28
CA GLY A 313 -6.31 3.35 0.22
C GLY A 313 -5.50 3.37 -1.07
N MET A 314 -4.92 4.50 -1.45
CA MET A 314 -4.07 4.60 -2.63
C MET A 314 -2.77 3.82 -2.43
N GLU A 315 -2.11 3.96 -1.28
CA GLU A 315 -0.90 3.21 -0.99
C GLU A 315 -1.13 1.70 -1.02
N LEU A 316 -2.17 1.21 -0.33
CA LEU A 316 -2.46 -0.21 -0.25
C LEU A 316 -2.91 -0.79 -1.61
N ALA A 317 -3.78 -0.08 -2.35
CA ALA A 317 -4.21 -0.49 -3.69
C ALA A 317 -3.04 -0.48 -4.67
N GLY A 318 -2.20 0.55 -4.62
CA GLY A 318 -0.97 0.64 -5.41
C GLY A 318 -0.05 -0.55 -5.12
N TRP A 319 0.25 -0.77 -3.86
CA TRP A 319 1.13 -1.87 -3.45
C TRP A 319 0.60 -3.24 -3.87
N MET A 320 -0.66 -3.55 -3.52
CA MET A 320 -1.27 -4.83 -3.90
C MET A 320 -1.29 -5.05 -5.41
N SER A 321 -1.71 -4.05 -6.19
CA SER A 321 -1.83 -4.18 -7.63
C SER A 321 -0.50 -4.38 -8.34
N HIS A 322 0.55 -3.67 -7.90
CA HIS A 322 1.91 -3.84 -8.43
C HIS A 322 2.55 -5.16 -8.00
N ALA A 323 2.29 -5.62 -6.76
CA ALA A 323 2.82 -6.88 -6.28
C ALA A 323 2.08 -8.11 -6.84
N ALA A 324 0.87 -7.94 -7.38
CA ALA A 324 0.00 -9.04 -7.78
C ALA A 324 0.67 -10.02 -8.75
N GLU A 325 1.41 -9.52 -9.74
CA GLU A 325 2.06 -10.34 -10.77
C GLU A 325 3.57 -10.08 -10.83
N LEU A 326 4.26 -10.30 -9.73
CA LEU A 326 5.71 -10.29 -9.73
C LEU A 326 6.27 -11.55 -10.40
N PRO A 327 7.36 -11.44 -11.17
CA PRO A 327 8.05 -12.61 -11.70
C PRO A 327 8.43 -13.61 -10.59
N PRO A 328 8.44 -14.92 -10.88
CA PRO A 328 8.83 -15.92 -9.90
C PRO A 328 10.17 -15.63 -9.24
N GLY A 329 10.24 -15.75 -7.92
CA GLY A 329 11.43 -15.48 -7.12
C GLY A 329 11.77 -14.01 -6.90
N LYS A 330 10.96 -13.10 -7.42
CA LYS A 330 11.08 -11.67 -7.11
C LYS A 330 10.45 -11.37 -5.76
N GLY A 331 11.24 -10.79 -4.86
CA GLY A 331 10.74 -10.15 -3.68
C GLY A 331 10.30 -8.71 -3.96
N PHE A 332 9.78 -8.06 -2.93
CA PHE A 332 9.38 -6.66 -2.98
C PHE A 332 9.69 -5.94 -1.67
N PRO A 333 10.06 -4.64 -1.71
CA PRO A 333 10.41 -3.89 -0.51
C PRO A 333 9.18 -3.32 0.17
N PHE A 334 9.28 -3.15 1.50
CA PHE A 334 8.49 -2.19 2.24
C PHE A 334 9.28 -0.90 2.38
N ARG A 335 8.65 0.22 2.03
CA ARG A 335 9.25 1.55 2.15
C ARG A 335 8.59 2.33 3.25
N TYR A 336 9.43 3.06 3.99
CA TYR A 336 8.98 3.85 5.13
C TYR A 336 9.77 5.14 5.25
N TYR A 337 9.09 6.27 5.36
CA TYR A 337 9.72 7.55 5.64
C TYR A 337 10.02 7.70 7.12
N ILE A 338 11.29 7.81 7.46
CA ILE A 338 11.71 8.21 8.79
C ILE A 338 11.36 9.67 9.02
N HIS A 339 11.62 10.50 8.01
CA HIS A 339 11.28 11.89 7.99
C HIS A 339 10.93 12.32 6.58
N ASP A 340 9.72 12.82 6.39
CA ASP A 340 9.34 13.51 5.17
C ASP A 340 9.15 14.99 5.48
N ILE A 341 10.00 15.80 4.89
CA ILE A 341 10.04 17.22 5.18
C ILE A 341 8.89 18.02 4.59
N TRP A 342 8.18 17.48 3.60
CA TRP A 342 6.97 18.08 3.06
C TRP A 342 5.79 17.97 4.02
N PHE A 343 5.66 16.83 4.71
CA PHE A 343 4.53 16.51 5.57
C PHE A 343 4.87 16.48 7.06
N MET A 344 6.13 16.65 7.43
CA MET A 344 6.59 16.66 8.83
C MET A 344 6.24 15.38 9.60
N ASN A 345 6.25 14.25 8.93
CA ASN A 345 5.84 12.99 9.48
C ASN A 345 7.02 12.19 10.04
N SER A 346 7.70 12.76 11.02
CA SER A 346 8.82 12.09 11.68
C SER A 346 8.41 11.58 13.07
N PRO A 347 8.84 10.38 13.49
CA PRO A 347 8.61 9.87 14.84
C PRO A 347 9.12 10.80 15.93
N TRP A 348 10.28 11.42 15.72
CA TRP A 348 10.88 12.37 16.68
C TRP A 348 10.10 13.67 16.84
N LEU A 349 9.04 13.84 16.09
CA LEU A 349 8.09 14.94 16.23
C LEU A 349 6.79 14.48 16.90
N ASP A 350 6.83 13.33 17.56
CA ASP A 350 5.68 12.71 18.25
C ASP A 350 4.47 12.48 17.33
N ARG A 351 4.74 12.06 16.10
CA ARG A 351 3.71 11.85 15.09
C ARG A 351 2.72 10.76 15.47
N TYR A 352 3.21 9.67 16.04
CA TYR A 352 2.40 8.48 16.25
C TYR A 352 1.65 8.48 17.59
N GLY A 353 2.26 8.96 18.63
CA GLY A 353 1.73 8.86 19.98
C GLY A 353 1.64 7.45 20.54
N ARG A 354 1.51 6.43 19.67
CA ARG A 354 1.45 4.99 20.01
C ARG A 354 2.03 4.16 18.86
N SER A 355 1.32 3.08 18.47
CA SER A 355 1.73 2.23 17.35
C SER A 355 1.66 2.98 16.02
N PRO A 356 2.70 2.97 15.21
CA PRO A 356 2.72 3.66 13.93
C PRO A 356 1.86 2.91 12.89
N HIS A 357 0.71 3.48 12.58
CA HIS A 357 -0.26 2.93 11.64
C HIS A 357 0.30 2.77 10.22
N ASP A 358 1.20 3.64 9.80
CA ASP A 358 1.88 3.60 8.51
C ASP A 358 3.05 2.60 8.44
N ILE A 359 3.26 1.81 9.49
CA ILE A 359 4.03 0.57 9.48
C ILE A 359 3.08 -0.63 9.47
N TYR A 360 2.15 -0.68 10.43
CA TYR A 360 1.33 -1.86 10.63
C TYR A 360 0.28 -2.10 9.53
N LEU A 361 -0.31 -1.04 8.96
CA LEU A 361 -1.27 -1.19 7.87
C LEU A 361 -0.59 -1.70 6.58
N PRO A 362 0.49 -1.07 6.08
CA PRO A 362 1.18 -1.58 4.90
C PRO A 362 1.85 -2.95 5.11
N MET A 363 2.46 -3.19 6.26
CA MET A 363 3.09 -4.48 6.57
C MET A 363 2.10 -5.65 6.71
N ALA A 364 0.80 -5.37 6.75
CA ALA A 364 -0.24 -6.38 6.68
C ALA A 364 -0.51 -6.87 5.24
N VAL A 365 0.05 -6.24 4.21
CA VAL A 365 -0.13 -6.64 2.81
C VAL A 365 0.60 -7.94 2.52
N ALA A 366 -0.11 -8.86 1.85
CA ALA A 366 0.43 -10.10 1.31
C ALA A 366 -0.03 -10.31 -0.13
N ARG A 367 0.81 -10.90 -0.96
CA ARG A 367 0.38 -11.46 -2.24
C ARG A 367 0.36 -12.97 -2.17
N LEU A 368 -0.53 -13.61 -2.91
CA LEU A 368 -0.54 -15.05 -3.06
C LEU A 368 0.13 -15.44 -4.37
N ASN A 369 1.05 -16.40 -4.30
CA ASN A 369 1.67 -17.00 -5.48
C ASN A 369 0.76 -18.06 -6.12
N GLY A 370 1.21 -18.68 -7.23
CA GLY A 370 0.48 -19.71 -7.92
C GLY A 370 0.27 -21.01 -7.12
N SER A 371 0.97 -21.20 -6.00
CA SER A 371 0.73 -22.28 -5.03
C SER A 371 -0.28 -21.89 -3.95
N GLY A 372 -0.72 -20.62 -3.93
CA GLY A 372 -1.61 -20.08 -2.91
C GLY A 372 -0.92 -19.74 -1.59
N GLU A 373 0.41 -19.69 -1.58
CA GLU A 373 1.19 -19.29 -0.42
C GLU A 373 1.32 -17.77 -0.35
N ALA A 374 1.30 -17.24 0.87
CA ALA A 374 1.46 -15.82 1.11
C ALA A 374 2.93 -15.41 1.00
N GLU A 375 3.22 -14.44 0.15
CA GLU A 375 4.52 -13.80 0.02
C GLU A 375 4.46 -12.37 0.58
N LEU A 376 5.50 -12.01 1.31
CA LEU A 376 5.60 -10.78 2.11
C LEU A 376 6.76 -9.91 1.63
N PRO A 377 6.81 -8.64 2.03
CA PRO A 377 8.00 -7.83 1.82
C PRO A 377 9.25 -8.52 2.37
N ASN A 378 10.28 -8.62 1.56
CA ASN A 378 11.56 -9.23 1.91
C ASN A 378 12.70 -8.19 2.06
N ALA A 379 12.50 -6.98 1.62
CA ALA A 379 13.41 -5.86 1.74
C ALA A 379 12.78 -4.70 2.51
N LEU A 380 13.62 -3.90 3.15
CA LEU A 380 13.23 -2.71 3.90
C LEU A 380 14.00 -1.50 3.37
N HIS A 381 13.26 -0.48 2.95
CA HIS A 381 13.83 0.79 2.54
C HIS A 381 13.40 1.89 3.51
N LEU A 382 14.37 2.47 4.21
CA LEU A 382 14.16 3.59 5.11
C LEU A 382 14.55 4.88 4.40
N LEU A 383 13.54 5.69 4.10
CA LEU A 383 13.71 6.93 3.35
C LEU A 383 13.98 8.10 4.29
N SER A 384 14.80 9.04 3.84
CA SER A 384 15.13 10.30 4.53
C SER A 384 15.54 10.08 6.00
N ILE A 385 16.55 9.25 6.22
CA ILE A 385 16.97 8.87 7.60
C ILE A 385 17.57 10.02 8.41
N ASP A 386 18.10 11.08 7.78
CA ASP A 386 18.57 12.27 8.48
C ASP A 386 18.34 13.55 7.65
N ASP A 387 17.38 14.34 8.04
CA ASP A 387 17.13 15.68 7.51
C ASP A 387 17.48 16.80 8.52
N SER A 388 18.12 16.42 9.62
CA SER A 388 18.52 17.31 10.70
C SER A 388 19.94 17.89 10.54
N TYR A 389 20.55 17.71 9.38
CA TYR A 389 21.94 18.13 9.10
C TYR A 389 22.98 17.49 10.04
N GLY A 390 22.84 16.18 10.29
CA GLY A 390 23.73 15.40 11.14
C GLY A 390 23.43 15.48 12.64
N ARG A 391 22.24 15.94 13.00
CA ARG A 391 21.77 16.06 14.39
C ARG A 391 20.64 15.10 14.71
N MET A 392 20.46 14.03 13.94
CA MET A 392 19.44 13.04 14.16
C MET A 392 19.53 12.44 15.57
N PRO A 393 18.51 12.60 16.42
CA PRO A 393 18.55 12.04 17.76
C PRO A 393 18.43 10.51 17.71
N ASP A 394 19.09 9.83 18.64
CA ASP A 394 19.02 8.37 18.78
C ASP A 394 17.60 7.86 19.08
N GLN A 395 16.73 8.73 19.59
CA GLN A 395 15.33 8.42 19.85
C GLN A 395 14.59 7.97 18.59
N VAL A 396 14.89 8.53 17.43
CA VAL A 396 14.17 8.22 16.17
C VAL A 396 14.29 6.73 15.79
N PRO A 397 15.50 6.16 15.62
CA PRO A 397 15.62 4.73 15.37
C PRO A 397 15.14 3.87 16.54
N GLN A 398 15.31 4.32 17.80
CA GLN A 398 14.82 3.61 18.99
C GLN A 398 13.30 3.52 19.03
N GLU A 399 12.59 4.51 18.48
CA GLU A 399 11.13 4.52 18.37
C GLU A 399 10.64 3.66 17.20
N VAL A 400 11.31 3.71 16.06
CA VAL A 400 10.87 3.06 14.82
C VAL A 400 11.20 1.56 14.78
N ILE A 401 12.43 1.19 15.15
CA ILE A 401 12.94 -0.18 14.99
C ILE A 401 12.06 -1.23 15.70
N PRO A 402 11.61 -1.03 16.95
CA PRO A 402 10.76 -2.01 17.61
C PRO A 402 9.44 -2.28 16.88
N HIS A 403 8.85 -1.25 16.26
CA HIS A 403 7.61 -1.40 15.52
C HIS A 403 7.81 -2.13 14.20
N LEU A 404 8.91 -1.86 13.49
CA LEU A 404 9.27 -2.61 12.28
C LEU A 404 9.50 -4.09 12.59
N ALA A 405 10.20 -4.38 13.69
CA ALA A 405 10.43 -5.74 14.15
C ALA A 405 9.11 -6.44 14.55
N ASP A 406 8.22 -5.75 15.27
CA ASP A 406 6.92 -6.30 15.67
C ASP A 406 5.99 -6.53 14.48
N ALA A 407 5.90 -5.58 13.58
CA ALA A 407 5.09 -5.72 12.35
C ALA A 407 5.57 -6.90 11.49
N ARG A 408 6.90 -7.12 11.41
CA ARG A 408 7.46 -8.28 10.71
C ARG A 408 7.18 -9.59 11.44
N ARG A 409 7.31 -9.61 12.77
CA ARG A 409 7.06 -10.79 13.61
C ARG A 409 5.60 -11.24 13.53
N THR A 410 4.67 -10.29 13.38
CA THR A 410 3.22 -10.51 13.27
C THR A 410 2.69 -10.35 11.84
N ALA A 411 3.57 -10.42 10.83
CA ALA A 411 3.17 -10.34 9.44
C ALA A 411 2.30 -11.54 9.02
N PRO A 412 1.47 -11.41 7.97
CA PRO A 412 0.59 -12.51 7.55
C PRO A 412 1.36 -13.79 7.23
N ASP A 413 0.91 -14.93 7.71
CA ASP A 413 1.43 -16.26 7.36
C ASP A 413 0.52 -17.02 6.40
N GLN A 414 -0.64 -16.47 6.12
CA GLN A 414 -1.63 -16.98 5.17
C GLN A 414 -2.47 -15.83 4.62
N ALA A 415 -3.31 -16.14 3.63
CA ALA A 415 -4.26 -15.18 3.07
C ALA A 415 -5.15 -14.56 4.16
N GLY A 416 -5.36 -13.26 4.07
CA GLY A 416 -6.32 -12.54 4.90
C GLY A 416 -7.77 -13.00 4.65
N PRO A 417 -8.74 -12.46 5.43
CA PRO A 417 -10.15 -12.79 5.24
C PRO A 417 -10.69 -12.46 3.85
N LEU A 418 -10.17 -11.41 3.22
CA LEU A 418 -10.50 -10.94 1.89
C LEU A 418 -9.29 -11.10 0.98
N VAL A 419 -9.52 -11.57 -0.24
CA VAL A 419 -8.48 -11.73 -1.27
C VAL A 419 -8.91 -11.01 -2.54
N TRP A 420 -8.12 -10.02 -2.95
CA TRP A 420 -8.35 -9.29 -4.19
C TRP A 420 -7.83 -10.09 -5.38
N VAL A 421 -8.74 -10.56 -6.23
CA VAL A 421 -8.38 -11.19 -7.51
C VAL A 421 -8.14 -10.07 -8.51
N TYR A 422 -6.88 -9.81 -8.82
CA TYR A 422 -6.48 -8.65 -9.61
C TYR A 422 -6.18 -9.03 -11.07
N PRO A 423 -6.88 -8.43 -12.04
CA PRO A 423 -6.74 -8.79 -13.45
C PRO A 423 -5.56 -8.08 -14.11
N PHE A 424 -4.35 -8.36 -13.66
CA PHE A 424 -3.13 -7.65 -14.09
C PHE A 424 -2.90 -7.76 -15.61
N ASP A 425 -2.89 -8.97 -16.16
CA ASP A 425 -2.69 -9.18 -17.60
C ASP A 425 -3.89 -8.71 -18.43
N GLU A 426 -5.10 -8.97 -17.94
CA GLU A 426 -6.34 -8.58 -18.61
C GLU A 426 -6.47 -7.04 -18.73
N TYR A 427 -6.02 -6.30 -17.71
CA TYR A 427 -6.01 -4.84 -17.76
C TYR A 427 -5.03 -4.31 -18.82
N HIS A 428 -3.85 -4.91 -18.95
CA HIS A 428 -2.92 -4.57 -20.03
C HIS A 428 -3.55 -4.79 -21.40
N ASP A 429 -4.14 -5.97 -21.62
CA ASP A 429 -4.73 -6.32 -22.90
C ASP A 429 -5.91 -5.39 -23.28
N LEU A 430 -6.78 -5.06 -22.32
CA LEU A 430 -7.91 -4.15 -22.54
C LEU A 430 -7.45 -2.71 -22.85
N VAL A 431 -6.50 -2.20 -22.07
CA VAL A 431 -6.01 -0.82 -22.27
C VAL A 431 -5.27 -0.69 -23.61
N TYR A 432 -4.46 -1.67 -23.97
CA TYR A 432 -3.74 -1.64 -25.25
C TYR A 432 -4.68 -1.78 -26.45
N ALA A 433 -5.83 -2.44 -26.27
CA ALA A 433 -6.91 -2.47 -27.26
C ALA A 433 -7.74 -1.17 -27.29
N GLY A 434 -7.51 -0.24 -26.38
CA GLY A 434 -8.30 0.98 -26.21
C GLY A 434 -9.67 0.74 -25.61
N GLU A 435 -9.84 -0.37 -24.88
CA GLU A 435 -11.11 -0.80 -24.33
C GLU A 435 -11.21 -0.57 -22.81
N ARG A 436 -12.39 -0.24 -22.34
CA ARG A 436 -12.77 -0.18 -20.92
C ARG A 436 -11.89 0.69 -20.01
N LEU A 437 -11.21 1.71 -20.52
CA LEU A 437 -10.29 2.54 -19.74
C LEU A 437 -10.97 3.18 -18.53
N GLU A 438 -12.13 3.80 -18.74
CA GLU A 438 -12.90 4.43 -17.65
C GLU A 438 -13.32 3.40 -16.58
N GLU A 439 -13.72 2.19 -17.00
CA GLU A 439 -14.13 1.11 -16.11
C GLU A 439 -12.95 0.62 -15.24
N ILE A 440 -11.77 0.47 -15.84
CA ILE A 440 -10.55 0.04 -15.14
C ILE A 440 -10.12 1.12 -14.14
N PHE A 441 -10.03 2.37 -14.59
CA PHE A 441 -9.70 3.50 -13.74
C PHE A 441 -10.65 3.63 -12.55
N ALA A 442 -11.96 3.63 -12.83
CA ALA A 442 -13.00 3.77 -11.81
C ALA A 442 -13.03 2.58 -10.84
N GLY A 443 -12.69 1.38 -11.31
CA GLY A 443 -12.61 0.16 -10.49
C GLY A 443 -11.51 0.23 -9.44
N ASP A 444 -10.29 0.55 -9.84
CA ASP A 444 -9.16 0.71 -8.92
C ASP A 444 -9.35 1.91 -8.01
N TYR A 445 -9.92 3.00 -8.55
CA TYR A 445 -10.28 4.16 -7.76
C TYR A 445 -11.34 3.86 -6.68
N LEU A 446 -12.31 2.99 -6.99
CA LEU A 446 -13.30 2.51 -6.04
C LEU A 446 -12.65 1.69 -4.91
N ILE A 447 -11.69 0.81 -5.22
CA ILE A 447 -10.95 0.04 -4.21
C ILE A 447 -10.15 0.96 -3.29
N ARG A 448 -9.45 1.96 -3.84
CA ARG A 448 -8.80 3.02 -3.04
C ARG A 448 -9.76 3.63 -2.03
N GLY A 449 -10.91 4.08 -2.49
CA GLY A 449 -11.92 4.69 -1.64
C GLY A 449 -12.50 3.74 -0.61
N ALA A 450 -12.74 2.49 -0.99
CA ALA A 450 -13.24 1.46 -0.09
C ALA A 450 -12.26 1.14 1.05
N LEU A 451 -10.97 1.06 0.76
CA LEU A 451 -9.92 0.92 1.77
C LEU A 451 -9.90 2.11 2.74
N ASN A 452 -10.02 3.33 2.22
CA ASN A 452 -10.17 4.54 3.05
C ASN A 452 -11.48 4.58 3.85
N CYS A 453 -12.47 3.78 3.46
CA CYS A 453 -13.75 3.60 4.19
C CYS A 453 -13.77 2.34 5.07
N GLY A 454 -12.62 1.73 5.35
CA GLY A 454 -12.49 0.61 6.28
C GLY A 454 -12.84 -0.76 5.69
N LEU A 455 -12.68 -0.96 4.38
CA LEU A 455 -12.65 -2.30 3.78
C LEU A 455 -11.33 -2.99 4.18
N PRO A 456 -11.35 -4.14 4.88
CA PRO A 456 -10.13 -4.77 5.38
C PRO A 456 -9.44 -5.64 4.32
N LEU A 457 -9.17 -5.06 3.15
CA LEU A 457 -8.54 -5.73 2.03
C LEU A 457 -7.04 -5.48 2.05
N ASN A 458 -6.24 -6.52 2.23
CA ASN A 458 -4.78 -6.46 2.31
C ASN A 458 -4.09 -7.69 1.73
N THR A 459 -4.83 -8.55 1.05
CA THR A 459 -4.27 -9.71 0.34
C THR A 459 -4.69 -9.66 -1.12
N VAL A 460 -3.74 -9.89 -2.02
CA VAL A 460 -3.97 -9.88 -3.47
C VAL A 460 -3.48 -11.17 -4.11
N ILE A 461 -4.15 -11.56 -5.19
CA ILE A 461 -3.73 -12.64 -6.09
C ILE A 461 -4.01 -12.20 -7.53
N SER A 462 -3.03 -12.30 -8.43
CA SER A 462 -3.29 -12.04 -9.84
C SER A 462 -4.22 -13.10 -10.44
N THR A 463 -4.87 -12.80 -11.56
CA THR A 463 -5.73 -13.76 -12.25
C THR A 463 -4.96 -15.02 -12.62
N GLY A 464 -3.71 -14.90 -13.10
CA GLY A 464 -2.86 -16.03 -13.44
C GLY A 464 -2.55 -16.93 -12.24
N ASN A 465 -2.15 -16.33 -11.12
CA ASN A 465 -1.90 -17.06 -9.87
C ASN A 465 -3.21 -17.64 -9.30
N PHE A 466 -4.31 -16.90 -9.38
CA PHE A 466 -5.62 -17.39 -8.96
C PHE A 466 -6.03 -18.67 -9.70
N VAL A 467 -5.87 -18.70 -11.02
CA VAL A 467 -6.18 -19.90 -11.84
C VAL A 467 -5.34 -21.09 -11.39
N SER A 468 -4.08 -20.89 -11.06
CA SER A 468 -3.12 -21.93 -10.68
C SER A 468 -3.25 -22.39 -9.23
N ALA A 469 -3.61 -21.50 -8.30
CA ALA A 469 -3.66 -21.78 -6.86
C ALA A 469 -4.63 -22.94 -6.52
N PRO A 470 -4.30 -23.81 -5.58
CA PRO A 470 -5.21 -24.85 -5.13
C PRO A 470 -6.43 -24.26 -4.40
N GLU A 471 -7.61 -24.85 -4.58
CA GLU A 471 -8.87 -24.33 -3.99
C GLU A 471 -8.80 -24.23 -2.47
N LYS A 472 -8.10 -25.15 -1.81
CA LYS A 472 -7.91 -25.14 -0.35
C LYS A 472 -7.24 -23.86 0.18
N ALA A 473 -6.37 -23.21 -0.61
CA ALA A 473 -5.68 -22.00 -0.22
C ALA A 473 -6.64 -20.80 -0.08
N LEU A 474 -7.80 -20.88 -0.75
CA LEU A 474 -8.83 -19.85 -0.75
C LEU A 474 -10.05 -20.23 0.10
N ALA A 475 -10.05 -21.40 0.73
CA ALA A 475 -11.18 -21.88 1.52
C ALA A 475 -11.49 -20.93 2.69
N GLY A 476 -12.77 -20.60 2.89
CA GLY A 476 -13.23 -19.71 3.94
C GLY A 476 -13.02 -18.22 3.69
N ARG A 477 -12.29 -17.82 2.63
CA ARG A 477 -12.03 -16.42 2.28
C ARG A 477 -13.15 -15.86 1.41
N VAL A 478 -13.29 -14.55 1.42
CA VAL A 478 -14.12 -13.82 0.49
C VAL A 478 -13.24 -13.32 -0.65
N LEU A 479 -13.55 -13.72 -1.88
CA LEU A 479 -12.87 -13.17 -3.05
C LEU A 479 -13.49 -11.82 -3.39
N VAL A 480 -12.67 -10.79 -3.57
CA VAL A 480 -13.07 -9.47 -4.06
C VAL A 480 -12.53 -9.35 -5.49
N ALA A 481 -13.40 -9.22 -6.47
CA ALA A 481 -13.01 -9.29 -7.87
C ALA A 481 -13.71 -8.21 -8.71
N PRO A 482 -13.00 -7.43 -9.52
CA PRO A 482 -13.66 -6.65 -10.56
C PRO A 482 -14.33 -7.59 -11.57
N THR A 483 -15.45 -7.15 -12.13
CA THR A 483 -16.15 -7.96 -13.16
C THR A 483 -15.26 -8.25 -14.38
N THR A 484 -14.26 -7.41 -14.64
CA THR A 484 -13.25 -7.59 -15.69
C THR A 484 -12.41 -8.87 -15.55
N VAL A 485 -12.27 -9.45 -14.35
CA VAL A 485 -11.63 -10.78 -14.18
C VAL A 485 -12.28 -11.84 -15.06
N THR A 486 -13.57 -11.69 -15.36
CA THR A 486 -14.35 -12.68 -16.12
C THR A 486 -14.08 -12.66 -17.63
N VAL A 487 -13.29 -11.74 -18.16
CA VAL A 487 -12.79 -11.81 -19.55
C VAL A 487 -11.82 -12.96 -19.72
N ASN A 488 -11.18 -13.40 -18.64
CA ASN A 488 -10.38 -14.62 -18.59
C ASN A 488 -11.30 -15.82 -18.34
N ALA A 489 -11.50 -16.64 -19.36
CA ALA A 489 -12.39 -17.81 -19.29
C ALA A 489 -11.97 -18.83 -18.21
N ALA A 490 -10.67 -19.01 -17.97
CA ALA A 490 -10.17 -19.94 -16.95
C ALA A 490 -10.46 -19.41 -15.54
N ALA A 491 -10.34 -18.10 -15.34
CA ALA A 491 -10.69 -17.44 -14.08
C ALA A 491 -12.21 -17.49 -13.83
N ALA A 492 -13.02 -17.22 -14.85
CA ALA A 492 -14.47 -17.33 -14.77
C ALA A 492 -14.91 -18.76 -14.38
N ALA A 493 -14.35 -19.78 -15.03
CA ALA A 493 -14.63 -21.18 -14.70
C ALA A 493 -14.19 -21.56 -13.28
N LYS A 494 -13.08 -20.99 -12.78
CA LYS A 494 -12.63 -21.22 -11.40
C LYS A 494 -13.52 -20.50 -10.37
N LEU A 495 -13.97 -19.29 -10.66
CA LEU A 495 -14.96 -18.59 -9.83
C LEU A 495 -16.27 -19.38 -9.72
N GLU A 496 -16.73 -19.96 -10.81
CA GLU A 496 -17.94 -20.81 -10.80
C GLU A 496 -17.74 -22.04 -9.90
N ARG A 497 -16.63 -22.75 -10.03
CA ARG A 497 -16.31 -23.89 -9.13
C ARG A 497 -16.19 -23.45 -7.67
N PHE A 498 -15.56 -22.31 -7.43
CA PHE A 498 -15.43 -21.77 -6.08
C PHE A 498 -16.79 -21.48 -5.45
N LEU A 499 -17.72 -20.84 -6.20
CA LEU A 499 -19.11 -20.63 -5.77
C LEU A 499 -19.83 -21.95 -5.54
N ALA A 500 -19.72 -22.91 -6.44
CA ALA A 500 -20.35 -24.24 -6.33
C ALA A 500 -19.84 -25.03 -5.11
N ALA A 501 -18.62 -24.79 -4.68
CA ALA A 501 -18.03 -25.36 -3.46
C ALA A 501 -18.43 -24.64 -2.15
N GLY A 502 -19.35 -23.67 -2.19
CA GLY A 502 -19.78 -22.88 -1.03
C GLY A 502 -18.98 -21.60 -0.82
N GLY A 503 -18.18 -21.20 -1.80
CA GLY A 503 -17.36 -19.99 -1.76
C GLY A 503 -18.16 -18.68 -1.80
N ARG A 504 -17.55 -17.59 -1.42
CA ARG A 504 -18.14 -16.25 -1.38
C ARG A 504 -17.36 -15.29 -2.24
N VAL A 505 -18.03 -14.61 -3.17
CA VAL A 505 -17.40 -13.67 -4.10
C VAL A 505 -18.11 -12.33 -4.05
N LEU A 506 -17.37 -11.26 -3.85
CA LEU A 506 -17.82 -9.88 -3.95
C LEU A 506 -17.28 -9.31 -5.27
N PHE A 507 -18.15 -9.26 -6.27
CA PHE A 507 -17.86 -8.60 -7.53
C PHE A 507 -18.09 -7.10 -7.44
N TYR A 508 -17.32 -6.31 -8.17
CA TYR A 508 -17.52 -4.88 -8.31
C TYR A 508 -17.26 -4.41 -9.76
N GLY A 509 -17.86 -3.27 -10.10
CA GLY A 509 -17.79 -2.70 -11.44
C GLY A 509 -18.97 -3.07 -12.34
N PRO A 510 -19.00 -2.55 -13.58
CA PRO A 510 -20.02 -2.84 -14.57
C PRO A 510 -20.07 -4.33 -14.91
N ALA A 511 -21.26 -4.94 -14.84
CA ALA A 511 -21.43 -6.30 -15.31
C ALA A 511 -21.55 -6.30 -16.84
N ARG A 512 -20.47 -6.62 -17.51
CA ARG A 512 -20.39 -6.73 -18.98
C ARG A 512 -19.76 -8.05 -19.40
N GLY A 513 -20.49 -8.79 -20.20
CA GLY A 513 -20.09 -10.08 -20.73
C GLY A 513 -21.04 -11.19 -20.32
N GLU A 514 -21.21 -12.16 -21.21
CA GLU A 514 -22.21 -13.21 -21.12
C GLU A 514 -22.17 -13.99 -19.79
N TRP A 515 -20.95 -14.29 -19.32
CA TRP A 515 -20.77 -15.06 -18.09
C TRP A 515 -21.31 -14.33 -16.85
N ILE A 516 -20.85 -13.07 -16.63
CA ILE A 516 -21.22 -12.30 -15.42
C ILE A 516 -22.67 -11.85 -15.47
N GLU A 517 -23.18 -11.48 -16.64
CA GLU A 517 -24.60 -11.14 -16.83
C GLU A 517 -25.50 -12.32 -16.53
N SER A 518 -25.16 -13.51 -17.03
CA SER A 518 -25.90 -14.76 -16.77
C SER A 518 -25.80 -15.17 -15.30
N LEU A 519 -24.61 -15.04 -14.67
CA LEU A 519 -24.42 -15.35 -13.26
C LEU A 519 -25.36 -14.51 -12.38
N LEU A 520 -25.41 -13.21 -12.66
CA LEU A 520 -26.19 -12.23 -11.91
C LEU A 520 -27.67 -12.15 -12.36
N GLY A 521 -28.01 -12.75 -13.50
CA GLY A 521 -29.35 -12.65 -14.08
C GLY A 521 -29.68 -11.24 -14.60
N LEU A 522 -28.69 -10.53 -15.14
CA LEU A 522 -28.83 -9.17 -15.67
C LEU A 522 -29.11 -9.18 -17.17
N VAL A 523 -29.89 -8.21 -17.61
CA VAL A 523 -30.20 -7.96 -19.03
C VAL A 523 -30.04 -6.47 -19.34
N PRO A 524 -29.74 -6.12 -20.61
CA PRO A 524 -29.66 -4.71 -21.02
C PRO A 524 -30.94 -3.93 -20.79
N ALA A 525 -30.80 -2.66 -20.45
CA ALA A 525 -31.86 -1.67 -20.32
C ALA A 525 -31.40 -0.33 -20.86
N SER A 526 -32.31 0.62 -21.00
CA SER A 526 -31.95 2.00 -21.31
C SER A 526 -31.03 2.55 -20.26
N PRO A 527 -29.90 3.20 -20.63
CA PRO A 527 -29.00 3.78 -19.66
C PRO A 527 -29.66 4.92 -18.89
N LEU A 528 -29.41 5.00 -17.58
CA LEU A 528 -29.70 6.19 -16.80
C LEU A 528 -28.47 7.11 -16.84
N ASP A 529 -28.73 8.40 -16.97
CA ASP A 529 -27.69 9.44 -17.04
C ASP A 529 -28.09 10.68 -16.23
N GLY A 530 -27.12 11.44 -15.78
CA GLY A 530 -27.33 12.65 -14.98
C GLY A 530 -27.53 12.36 -13.48
N GLU A 531 -28.50 13.04 -12.86
CA GLU A 531 -28.76 12.98 -11.43
C GLU A 531 -29.67 11.82 -11.07
N PHE A 532 -29.41 11.12 -9.97
CA PHE A 532 -30.22 10.02 -9.47
C PHE A 532 -30.09 9.83 -7.96
N ASP A 533 -31.01 9.07 -7.39
CA ASP A 533 -31.03 8.71 -5.99
C ASP A 533 -30.46 7.30 -5.77
N VAL A 534 -29.70 7.11 -4.69
CA VAL A 534 -29.33 5.77 -4.18
C VAL A 534 -30.24 5.42 -3.03
N ILE A 535 -30.95 4.29 -3.12
CA ILE A 535 -31.91 3.83 -2.15
C ILE A 535 -31.43 2.49 -1.56
N GLY A 536 -31.32 2.43 -0.24
CA GLY A 536 -30.99 1.22 0.47
C GLY A 536 -31.12 1.36 1.99
N PHE A 537 -31.46 0.30 2.70
CA PHE A 537 -31.70 0.27 4.15
C PHE A 537 -32.61 1.40 4.66
N GLY A 538 -33.62 1.78 3.88
CA GLY A 538 -34.55 2.84 4.25
C GLY A 538 -33.98 4.26 4.18
N ARG A 539 -32.86 4.45 3.53
CA ARG A 539 -32.23 5.75 3.31
C ARG A 539 -32.19 6.09 1.83
N VAL A 540 -32.33 7.36 1.51
CA VAL A 540 -32.20 7.92 0.17
C VAL A 540 -31.04 8.90 0.19
N ARG A 541 -30.17 8.84 -0.81
CA ARG A 541 -29.08 9.79 -1.03
C ARG A 541 -29.09 10.24 -2.48
N HIS A 542 -29.17 11.53 -2.70
CA HIS A 542 -29.09 12.14 -4.02
C HIS A 542 -27.65 12.21 -4.52
N LEU A 543 -27.46 11.97 -5.80
CA LEU A 543 -26.16 12.03 -6.49
C LEU A 543 -26.28 12.92 -7.72
N ALA A 544 -25.30 13.82 -7.89
CA ALA A 544 -25.26 14.75 -8.99
C ALA A 544 -24.60 14.20 -10.25
N ARG A 545 -23.70 13.23 -10.13
CA ARG A 545 -22.94 12.65 -11.26
C ARG A 545 -22.67 11.17 -11.05
N TYR A 546 -22.45 10.49 -12.18
CA TYR A 546 -22.07 9.09 -12.20
C TYR A 546 -20.98 8.85 -13.26
N SER A 547 -19.96 8.06 -12.93
CA SER A 547 -18.88 7.68 -13.81
C SER A 547 -18.59 6.18 -13.71
N GLY A 548 -17.77 5.64 -14.62
CA GLY A 548 -17.46 4.22 -14.71
C GLY A 548 -18.43 3.44 -15.58
N GLY A 549 -18.92 4.06 -16.62
CA GLY A 549 -19.81 3.51 -17.62
C GLY A 549 -21.31 3.58 -17.27
N PRO A 550 -22.21 3.34 -18.22
CA PRO A 550 -23.64 3.58 -18.10
C PRO A 550 -24.32 2.65 -17.10
N LEU A 551 -25.39 3.13 -16.47
CA LEU A 551 -26.33 2.35 -15.66
C LEU A 551 -27.40 1.70 -16.58
N ASP A 552 -26.99 0.68 -17.30
CA ASP A 552 -27.72 0.09 -18.42
C ASP A 552 -28.12 -1.38 -18.21
N ARG A 553 -28.22 -1.83 -16.97
CA ARG A 553 -28.61 -3.21 -16.64
C ARG A 553 -29.77 -3.25 -15.65
N VAL A 554 -30.67 -4.22 -15.85
CA VAL A 554 -31.76 -4.59 -14.95
C VAL A 554 -31.78 -6.09 -14.74
N PHE A 555 -32.47 -6.57 -13.72
CA PHE A 555 -32.68 -8.02 -13.57
C PHE A 555 -33.69 -8.54 -14.58
N ALA A 556 -33.36 -9.68 -15.17
CA ALA A 556 -34.32 -10.45 -15.94
C ALA A 556 -35.49 -10.89 -15.06
N PRO A 557 -36.71 -11.00 -15.59
CA PRO A 557 -37.87 -11.56 -14.85
C PRO A 557 -37.51 -12.95 -14.30
N GLY A 558 -37.69 -13.15 -12.99
CA GLY A 558 -37.42 -14.42 -12.34
C GLY A 558 -35.94 -14.76 -12.08
N ALA A 559 -35.05 -13.79 -12.18
CA ALA A 559 -33.61 -13.99 -11.97
C ALA A 559 -33.19 -14.50 -10.58
N GLY A 560 -34.09 -14.45 -9.58
CA GLY A 560 -33.77 -14.92 -8.21
C GLY A 560 -32.74 -14.08 -7.45
N ALA A 561 -32.37 -12.92 -7.99
CA ALA A 561 -31.44 -12.02 -7.35
C ALA A 561 -32.14 -11.09 -6.34
N GLU A 562 -31.51 -10.87 -5.20
CA GLU A 562 -31.93 -9.94 -4.17
C GLU A 562 -31.28 -8.57 -4.40
N THR A 563 -32.10 -7.52 -4.66
CA THR A 563 -31.58 -6.15 -4.68
C THR A 563 -31.36 -5.67 -3.25
N VAL A 564 -30.14 -5.27 -2.93
CA VAL A 564 -29.78 -4.72 -1.62
C VAL A 564 -29.81 -3.19 -1.64
N PHE A 565 -29.32 -2.59 -2.75
CA PHE A 565 -29.40 -1.16 -3.04
C PHE A 565 -29.77 -0.95 -4.50
N GLU A 566 -30.45 0.16 -4.77
CA GLU A 566 -30.83 0.56 -6.13
C GLU A 566 -30.49 2.02 -6.42
N TYR A 567 -30.19 2.31 -7.68
CA TYR A 567 -30.18 3.66 -8.25
C TYR A 567 -31.54 3.96 -8.85
N ARG A 568 -32.08 5.14 -8.61
CA ARG A 568 -33.43 5.54 -9.10
C ARG A 568 -33.38 6.93 -9.74
N GLN A 569 -33.97 7.04 -10.92
CA GLN A 569 -34.17 8.29 -11.65
C GLN A 569 -35.53 8.26 -12.36
N ASP A 570 -36.34 9.26 -12.19
CA ASP A 570 -37.63 9.45 -12.89
C ASP A 570 -38.55 8.21 -12.91
N GLY A 571 -38.57 7.43 -11.85
CA GLY A 571 -39.38 6.20 -11.74
C GLY A 571 -38.67 4.93 -12.25
N GLU A 572 -37.55 5.06 -12.96
CA GLU A 572 -36.72 3.96 -13.40
C GLU A 572 -35.74 3.54 -12.29
N ALA A 573 -35.48 2.24 -12.16
CA ALA A 573 -34.54 1.70 -11.17
C ALA A 573 -33.48 0.83 -11.84
N ARG A 574 -32.26 0.88 -11.27
CA ARG A 574 -31.12 0.02 -11.64
C ARG A 574 -30.50 -0.56 -10.37
N PRO A 575 -30.09 -1.84 -10.37
CA PRO A 575 -29.43 -2.41 -9.20
C PRO A 575 -28.08 -1.74 -8.95
N ALA A 576 -27.84 -1.31 -7.71
CA ALA A 576 -26.56 -0.79 -7.24
C ALA A 576 -25.77 -1.87 -6.48
N VAL A 577 -26.45 -2.66 -5.65
CA VAL A 577 -25.91 -3.83 -4.95
C VAL A 577 -26.92 -4.96 -5.03
N ALA A 578 -26.45 -6.12 -5.46
CA ALA A 578 -27.26 -7.32 -5.60
C ALA A 578 -26.62 -8.52 -4.93
N ARG A 579 -27.45 -9.45 -4.45
CA ARG A 579 -27.03 -10.75 -3.93
C ARG A 579 -27.64 -11.86 -4.77
N VAL A 580 -26.82 -12.81 -5.11
CA VAL A 580 -27.25 -14.03 -5.81
C VAL A 580 -26.79 -15.25 -5.01
N ALA A 581 -27.72 -16.16 -4.75
CA ALA A 581 -27.45 -17.44 -4.16
C ALA A 581 -28.24 -18.50 -4.94
N LYS A 582 -27.58 -19.59 -5.32
CA LYS A 582 -28.20 -20.67 -6.09
C LYS A 582 -28.17 -21.97 -5.28
N PRO A 583 -29.22 -22.82 -5.35
CA PRO A 583 -29.24 -24.07 -4.59
C PRO A 583 -28.04 -24.98 -4.88
N GLU A 584 -27.58 -24.99 -6.13
CA GLU A 584 -26.44 -25.78 -6.59
C GLU A 584 -25.08 -25.30 -6.07
N TRP A 585 -25.01 -24.14 -5.42
CA TRP A 585 -23.76 -23.59 -4.89
C TRP A 585 -23.43 -24.05 -3.46
N ASN A 586 -24.17 -25.00 -2.90
CA ASN A 586 -23.90 -25.55 -1.56
C ASN A 586 -23.66 -24.48 -0.48
N GLY A 587 -24.43 -23.41 -0.53
CA GLY A 587 -24.29 -22.26 0.38
C GLY A 587 -23.30 -21.19 -0.10
N GLY A 588 -22.75 -21.33 -1.30
CA GLY A 588 -22.00 -20.27 -1.97
C GLY A 588 -22.88 -19.08 -2.33
N GLU A 589 -22.29 -17.92 -2.33
CA GLU A 589 -22.99 -16.66 -2.58
C GLU A 589 -22.13 -15.69 -3.39
N ALA A 590 -22.75 -14.99 -4.33
CA ALA A 590 -22.17 -13.86 -5.02
C ALA A 590 -22.86 -12.56 -4.57
N LEU A 591 -22.08 -11.56 -4.25
CA LEU A 591 -22.52 -10.17 -4.13
C LEU A 591 -21.94 -9.39 -5.30
N TRP A 592 -22.70 -8.46 -5.82
CA TRP A 592 -22.25 -7.55 -6.85
C TRP A 592 -22.55 -6.12 -6.46
N VAL A 593 -21.53 -5.30 -6.46
CA VAL A 593 -21.60 -3.85 -6.27
C VAL A 593 -21.32 -3.22 -7.61
N ARG A 594 -22.33 -2.58 -8.23
CA ARG A 594 -22.17 -1.93 -9.53
C ARG A 594 -20.95 -1.01 -9.52
N GLY A 595 -20.70 -0.38 -8.40
CA GLY A 595 -19.58 0.49 -8.14
C GLY A 595 -19.52 1.60 -9.17
N SER A 596 -18.79 2.54 -8.97
CA SER A 596 -18.45 3.72 -9.73
C SER A 596 -18.89 4.94 -8.98
N ASN A 597 -18.05 5.90 -9.10
CA ASN A 597 -18.23 7.18 -8.49
C ASN A 597 -18.36 8.21 -9.59
N SER A 598 -19.04 9.27 -9.28
CA SER A 598 -18.78 10.48 -10.00
C SER A 598 -17.36 10.90 -9.67
N PHE A 599 -16.46 10.91 -10.63
CA PHE A 599 -15.21 11.61 -10.48
C PHE A 599 -15.12 12.70 -11.53
N SER A 600 -14.70 13.87 -11.12
CA SER A 600 -14.21 14.93 -11.99
C SER A 600 -12.88 15.30 -11.39
N MET A 601 -11.83 14.93 -12.05
CA MET A 601 -10.49 15.34 -11.66
C MET A 601 -10.19 16.63 -12.36
N GLU A 602 -9.69 17.61 -11.63
CA GLU A 602 -9.08 18.76 -12.28
C GLU A 602 -7.85 18.28 -13.02
N LYS A 603 -7.60 18.85 -14.20
CA LYS A 603 -6.33 18.59 -14.91
C LYS A 603 -5.16 18.82 -13.97
N HIS A 604 -4.25 17.86 -13.94
CA HIS A 604 -3.05 17.89 -13.08
C HIS A 604 -3.34 17.86 -11.58
N CYS A 605 -4.46 17.27 -11.17
CA CYS A 605 -4.73 17.13 -9.75
C CYS A 605 -3.80 16.09 -9.11
N HIS A 606 -3.45 16.35 -7.87
CA HIS A 606 -2.77 15.37 -7.03
C HIS A 606 -3.67 14.15 -6.78
N PHE A 607 -3.06 12.96 -6.70
CA PHE A 607 -3.75 11.72 -6.32
C PHE A 607 -4.45 11.83 -4.95
N SER A 608 -3.93 12.66 -4.05
CA SER A 608 -4.49 12.93 -2.72
C SER A 608 -5.71 13.84 -2.73
N THR A 609 -6.12 14.39 -3.88
CA THR A 609 -7.28 15.28 -3.94
C THR A 609 -8.52 14.56 -3.43
N ALA A 610 -9.02 15.01 -2.30
CA ALA A 610 -10.20 14.47 -1.70
C ALA A 610 -11.42 14.79 -2.58
N PHE A 611 -12.19 13.77 -2.93
CA PHE A 611 -13.45 13.99 -3.64
C PHE A 611 -14.49 14.65 -2.75
N ASP A 612 -15.31 15.49 -3.33
CA ASP A 612 -16.48 16.00 -2.64
C ASP A 612 -17.46 14.86 -2.36
N ARG A 613 -17.48 14.42 -1.11
CA ARG A 613 -18.37 13.34 -0.64
C ARG A 613 -19.86 13.64 -0.80
N ASN A 614 -20.23 14.89 -1.06
CA ASN A 614 -21.63 15.26 -1.32
C ASN A 614 -22.05 14.91 -2.75
N VAL A 615 -21.08 14.75 -3.65
CA VAL A 615 -21.31 14.44 -5.07
C VAL A 615 -21.25 12.94 -5.34
N PHE A 616 -20.64 12.16 -4.45
CA PHE A 616 -20.35 10.75 -4.69
C PHE A 616 -21.38 9.77 -4.19
N ALA A 617 -21.60 8.72 -4.98
CA ALA A 617 -22.21 7.51 -4.49
C ALA A 617 -21.43 7.01 -3.27
N PRO A 618 -22.09 6.50 -2.23
CA PRO A 618 -21.41 5.78 -1.17
C PRO A 618 -20.94 4.39 -1.63
N ALA A 619 -20.62 4.23 -2.91
CA ALA A 619 -20.21 2.97 -3.52
C ALA A 619 -18.99 2.36 -2.81
N GLU A 620 -18.08 3.20 -2.38
CA GLU A 620 -16.93 2.81 -1.57
C GLU A 620 -17.33 2.15 -0.25
N ALA A 621 -18.26 2.78 0.49
CA ALA A 621 -18.81 2.21 1.72
C ALA A 621 -19.76 1.03 1.46
N MET A 622 -20.33 0.91 0.26
CA MET A 622 -21.17 -0.23 -0.13
C MET A 622 -20.39 -1.52 -0.16
N LEU A 623 -19.12 -1.52 -0.61
CA LEU A 623 -18.27 -2.71 -0.60
C LEU A 623 -18.11 -3.26 0.82
N ARG A 624 -17.78 -2.42 1.79
CA ARG A 624 -17.70 -2.80 3.20
C ARG A 624 -19.05 -3.24 3.75
N GLY A 625 -20.12 -2.50 3.43
CA GLY A 625 -21.49 -2.83 3.84
C GLY A 625 -21.99 -4.16 3.30
N ALA A 626 -21.62 -4.51 2.07
CA ALA A 626 -21.97 -5.77 1.43
C ALA A 626 -21.37 -6.98 2.16
N LEU A 627 -20.16 -6.85 2.72
CA LEU A 627 -19.50 -7.93 3.48
C LEU A 627 -20.34 -8.42 4.67
N ALA A 628 -21.20 -7.58 5.23
CA ALA A 628 -22.10 -7.98 6.33
C ALA A 628 -23.02 -9.16 5.94
N LYS A 629 -23.37 -9.31 4.65
CA LYS A 629 -24.12 -10.46 4.12
C LYS A 629 -23.33 -11.76 4.20
N PHE A 630 -21.99 -11.66 4.16
CA PHE A 630 -21.05 -12.79 4.33
C PHE A 630 -20.62 -13.03 5.78
N GLY A 631 -21.24 -12.31 6.73
CA GLY A 631 -20.93 -12.43 8.16
C GLY A 631 -19.79 -11.52 8.63
N TRP A 632 -19.16 -10.76 7.77
CA TRP A 632 -18.14 -9.77 8.11
C TRP A 632 -18.78 -8.41 8.29
N ARG A 633 -19.29 -8.11 9.50
CA ARG A 633 -19.90 -6.84 9.82
C ARG A 633 -18.88 -5.90 10.43
N ILE A 634 -18.63 -4.78 9.75
CA ILE A 634 -17.74 -3.70 10.15
C ILE A 634 -18.56 -2.41 10.01
N GLU A 635 -18.87 -1.78 11.10
CA GLU A 635 -19.71 -0.59 11.14
C GLU A 635 -19.08 0.47 12.02
N PHE A 636 -19.31 1.74 11.69
CA PHE A 636 -18.79 2.89 12.41
C PHE A 636 -19.95 3.79 12.85
N ASP A 637 -20.09 4.00 14.17
CA ASP A 637 -20.99 5.00 14.72
C ASP A 637 -20.22 6.32 14.79
N LYS A 638 -20.62 7.27 13.97
CA LYS A 638 -19.98 8.57 13.82
C LYS A 638 -20.87 9.69 14.31
N TYR A 639 -20.29 10.70 14.96
CA TYR A 639 -21.02 11.89 15.37
C TYR A 639 -21.46 12.73 14.16
N SER A 640 -20.62 12.81 13.13
CA SER A 640 -20.92 13.52 11.88
C SER A 640 -20.75 12.59 10.67
N ALA A 641 -21.57 12.76 9.65
CA ALA A 641 -21.43 12.06 8.37
C ALA A 641 -20.12 12.43 7.64
N THR A 642 -19.56 13.60 7.93
CA THR A 642 -18.29 14.09 7.35
C THR A 642 -17.06 13.56 8.06
N THR A 643 -17.18 12.97 9.26
CA THR A 643 -16.06 12.31 9.94
C THR A 643 -15.54 11.18 9.06
N PRO A 644 -14.23 11.13 8.78
CA PRO A 644 -13.64 10.04 8.02
C PRO A 644 -13.89 8.69 8.70
N ASP A 645 -14.06 7.64 7.90
CA ASP A 645 -14.11 6.29 8.43
C ASP A 645 -12.71 5.86 8.90
N PRO A 646 -12.59 5.06 9.97
CA PRO A 646 -11.35 4.40 10.32
C PRO A 646 -10.82 3.52 9.18
N ARG A 647 -9.50 3.51 9.00
CA ARG A 647 -8.81 2.57 8.10
C ARG A 647 -8.41 1.37 8.91
N LEU A 648 -8.51 0.19 8.32
CA LEU A 648 -8.15 -1.03 9.03
C LEU A 648 -7.70 -2.15 8.09
N THR A 649 -6.87 -3.03 8.61
CA THR A 649 -6.49 -4.29 7.99
C THR A 649 -6.73 -5.44 8.94
N LEU A 650 -7.05 -6.61 8.38
CA LEU A 650 -7.23 -7.86 9.11
C LEU A 650 -6.28 -8.90 8.51
N ARG A 651 -5.38 -9.44 9.32
CA ARG A 651 -4.44 -10.46 8.89
C ARG A 651 -4.42 -11.66 9.83
N TRP A 652 -4.15 -12.81 9.27
CA TRP A 652 -3.90 -14.03 10.03
C TRP A 652 -2.41 -14.20 10.26
N HIS A 653 -2.04 -14.48 11.51
CA HIS A 653 -0.70 -14.89 11.89
C HIS A 653 -0.81 -15.88 13.05
N ASP A 654 -0.19 -17.04 12.88
CA ASP A 654 -0.18 -18.11 13.88
C ASP A 654 -1.59 -18.39 14.45
N ASN A 655 -2.54 -18.58 13.54
CA ASN A 655 -3.95 -18.84 13.83
C ASN A 655 -4.70 -17.74 14.61
N ALA A 656 -4.08 -16.60 14.90
CA ALA A 656 -4.73 -15.42 15.44
C ALA A 656 -5.13 -14.44 14.34
N LEU A 657 -6.25 -13.76 14.53
CA LEU A 657 -6.61 -12.60 13.70
C LEU A 657 -6.00 -11.34 14.31
N TYR A 658 -5.12 -10.68 13.58
CA TYR A 658 -4.58 -9.38 13.97
C TYR A 658 -5.37 -8.26 13.32
N PHE A 659 -5.73 -7.29 14.13
CA PHE A 659 -6.39 -6.06 13.75
C PHE A 659 -5.37 -4.93 13.80
N SER A 660 -5.17 -4.23 12.69
CA SER A 660 -4.45 -2.95 12.68
C SER A 660 -5.38 -1.87 12.17
N GLY A 661 -5.37 -0.72 12.81
CA GLY A 661 -6.28 0.37 12.49
C GLY A 661 -5.69 1.74 12.69
N PHE A 662 -6.35 2.71 12.04
CA PHE A 662 -6.07 4.13 12.17
C PHE A 662 -7.37 4.93 12.11
N GLY A 663 -7.66 5.66 13.17
CA GLY A 663 -8.79 6.56 13.26
C GLY A 663 -8.32 8.01 13.45
N THR A 664 -8.80 8.91 12.59
CA THR A 664 -8.52 10.35 12.72
C THR A 664 -9.39 11.00 13.81
N ASP A 665 -10.45 10.32 14.23
CA ASP A 665 -11.42 10.82 15.20
C ASP A 665 -11.78 9.73 16.22
N THR A 666 -11.32 9.90 17.46
CA THR A 666 -11.52 8.95 18.55
C THR A 666 -12.94 8.99 19.14
N THR A 667 -13.83 9.87 18.66
CA THR A 667 -15.27 9.85 18.99
C THR A 667 -16.04 8.80 18.19
N VAL A 668 -15.44 8.21 17.16
CA VAL A 668 -16.02 7.11 16.40
C VAL A 668 -16.05 5.87 17.26
N THR A 669 -17.17 5.13 17.23
CA THR A 669 -17.26 3.78 17.78
C THR A 669 -17.25 2.77 16.65
N GLU A 670 -16.28 1.88 16.69
CA GLU A 670 -16.13 0.73 15.80
C GLU A 670 -16.96 -0.43 16.31
N ARG A 671 -17.73 -1.07 15.43
CA ARG A 671 -18.54 -2.25 15.76
C ARG A 671 -18.20 -3.40 14.84
N PHE A 672 -17.77 -4.50 15.44
CA PHE A 672 -17.31 -5.68 14.74
C PHE A 672 -18.12 -6.92 15.09
N ARG A 673 -18.52 -7.66 14.06
CA ARG A 673 -19.01 -9.03 14.16
C ARG A 673 -18.51 -9.82 12.96
N PHE A 674 -17.77 -10.89 13.23
CA PHE A 674 -17.17 -11.75 12.22
C PHE A 674 -17.86 -13.11 12.19
N PRO A 675 -17.58 -14.00 11.24
CA PRO A 675 -18.24 -15.30 11.14
C PRO A 675 -18.21 -16.13 12.42
N ASP A 676 -17.10 -16.10 13.17
CA ASP A 676 -16.96 -16.82 14.44
C ASP A 676 -17.63 -16.11 15.63
N GLY A 677 -17.97 -14.83 15.50
CA GLY A 677 -18.61 -14.02 16.56
C GLY A 677 -18.03 -12.60 16.66
N ALA A 678 -18.32 -11.92 17.75
CA ALA A 678 -17.75 -10.62 18.09
C ALA A 678 -16.28 -10.79 18.48
N PRO A 679 -15.30 -10.15 17.81
CA PRO A 679 -13.89 -10.32 18.13
C PRO A 679 -13.55 -9.66 19.48
N LEU A 680 -12.84 -10.37 20.35
CA LEU A 680 -12.29 -9.81 21.58
C LEU A 680 -10.80 -9.55 21.42
N PHE A 681 -10.41 -8.29 21.44
CA PHE A 681 -9.01 -7.92 21.34
C PHE A 681 -8.28 -8.17 22.66
N THR A 682 -7.15 -8.87 22.60
CA THR A 682 -6.33 -9.15 23.77
C THR A 682 -5.86 -7.84 24.44
N GLY A 683 -6.10 -7.73 25.74
CA GLY A 683 -5.78 -6.54 26.53
C GLY A 683 -6.81 -5.41 26.42
N ALA A 684 -8.03 -5.68 25.91
CA ALA A 684 -9.07 -4.68 25.79
C ALA A 684 -10.40 -5.14 26.38
N ASP A 685 -11.23 -4.19 26.82
CA ASP A 685 -12.62 -4.38 27.18
C ASP A 685 -13.51 -4.18 25.95
N ALA A 686 -14.46 -5.07 25.73
CA ALA A 686 -15.45 -4.95 24.67
C ALA A 686 -16.84 -4.68 25.27
N LEU A 687 -17.56 -3.72 24.70
CA LEU A 687 -18.99 -3.57 24.94
C LEU A 687 -19.74 -4.36 23.87
N ILE A 688 -20.42 -5.42 24.24
CA ILE A 688 -21.21 -6.21 23.31
C ILE A 688 -22.60 -5.60 23.17
N ARG A 689 -22.98 -5.25 21.94
CA ARG A 689 -24.29 -4.72 21.55
C ARG A 689 -24.83 -5.47 20.33
N ASN A 690 -26.00 -6.09 20.47
CA ASN A 690 -26.62 -6.86 19.38
C ASN A 690 -25.69 -7.89 18.73
N GLY A 691 -24.81 -8.51 19.53
CA GLY A 691 -23.86 -9.51 19.05
C GLY A 691 -22.63 -8.97 18.36
N SER A 692 -22.38 -7.66 18.42
CA SER A 692 -21.17 -7.01 17.92
C SER A 692 -20.32 -6.49 19.06
N ALA A 693 -19.01 -6.62 18.99
CA ALA A 693 -18.06 -5.96 19.87
C ALA A 693 -17.94 -4.49 19.45
N CYS A 694 -18.05 -3.60 20.42
CA CYS A 694 -17.92 -2.15 20.22
C CYS A 694 -16.66 -1.66 20.92
N TYR A 695 -15.83 -0.92 20.19
CA TYR A 695 -14.61 -0.30 20.65
C TYR A 695 -14.58 1.18 20.27
N PRO A 696 -14.04 2.06 21.11
CA PRO A 696 -13.71 3.40 20.66
C PRO A 696 -12.60 3.30 19.60
N ALA A 697 -12.70 4.07 18.53
CA ALA A 697 -11.63 4.17 17.56
C ALA A 697 -10.37 4.74 18.21
N GLU A 698 -9.23 4.16 17.92
CA GLU A 698 -7.94 4.63 18.36
C GLU A 698 -7.21 5.31 17.21
N ARG A 699 -6.37 6.31 17.54
CA ARG A 699 -5.54 6.99 16.54
C ARG A 699 -4.64 5.99 15.78
N ALA A 700 -4.10 5.02 16.50
CA ALA A 700 -3.38 3.90 15.92
C ALA A 700 -3.52 2.69 16.83
N VAL A 701 -3.75 1.53 16.25
CA VAL A 701 -3.95 0.29 16.98
C VAL A 701 -3.34 -0.89 16.22
N ASN A 702 -2.76 -1.82 16.96
CA ASN A 702 -2.33 -3.13 16.48
C ASN A 702 -2.62 -4.15 17.59
N ARG A 703 -3.60 -5.03 17.38
CA ARG A 703 -4.09 -5.94 18.43
C ARG A 703 -4.30 -7.36 17.91
N GLU A 704 -3.95 -8.31 18.75
CA GLU A 704 -4.25 -9.72 18.54
C GLU A 704 -5.69 -10.03 18.96
N CYS A 705 -6.36 -10.91 18.20
CA CYS A 705 -7.66 -11.48 18.51
C CYS A 705 -7.61 -13.00 18.35
N ARG A 706 -7.73 -13.73 19.44
CA ARG A 706 -7.84 -15.20 19.45
C ARG A 706 -9.22 -15.66 19.89
N VAL A 707 -10.05 -14.77 20.42
CA VAL A 707 -11.35 -15.07 20.98
C VAL A 707 -12.45 -14.36 20.21
N PHE A 708 -13.50 -15.10 19.87
CA PHE A 708 -14.71 -14.58 19.24
C PHE A 708 -15.93 -14.98 20.07
N LEU A 709 -16.84 -14.05 20.29
CA LEU A 709 -17.90 -14.18 21.26
C LEU A 709 -19.29 -14.16 20.62
N GLY A 710 -20.10 -15.15 20.91
CA GLY A 710 -21.54 -15.20 20.63
C GLY A 710 -22.33 -14.84 21.87
N MET A 711 -22.57 -13.55 22.11
CA MET A 711 -23.37 -13.02 23.21
C MET A 711 -24.14 -11.81 22.74
N LYS A 712 -25.38 -11.59 23.22
CA LYS A 712 -26.21 -10.48 22.70
C LYS A 712 -25.78 -9.12 23.26
N HIS A 713 -25.58 -9.02 24.55
CA HIS A 713 -25.29 -7.78 25.27
C HIS A 713 -24.40 -8.07 26.46
N GLY A 714 -23.63 -7.10 26.87
CA GLY A 714 -22.80 -7.15 28.07
C GLY A 714 -21.47 -6.42 27.90
N ARG A 715 -20.69 -6.37 28.95
CA ARG A 715 -19.30 -5.92 28.92
C ARG A 715 -18.42 -7.12 29.21
N VAL A 716 -17.42 -7.33 28.38
CA VAL A 716 -16.48 -8.44 28.51
C VAL A 716 -15.06 -7.90 28.45
N SER A 717 -14.26 -8.28 29.43
CA SER A 717 -12.82 -8.05 29.43
C SER A 717 -12.09 -9.26 28.82
N CYS A 718 -11.10 -9.00 27.98
CA CYS A 718 -10.18 -10.02 27.45
C CYS A 718 -8.76 -9.69 27.92
N ARG A 719 -8.35 -10.31 29.05
CA ARG A 719 -7.10 -9.97 29.74
C ARG A 719 -6.05 -11.06 29.54
N GLU A 720 -4.91 -10.72 29.00
CA GLU A 720 -3.76 -11.62 29.03
C GLU A 720 -3.07 -11.51 30.41
N GLN A 721 -2.77 -12.63 31.00
CA GLN A 721 -2.16 -12.70 32.33
C GLN A 721 -0.86 -13.49 32.28
N ILE A 722 0.11 -13.10 33.10
CA ILE A 722 1.32 -13.88 33.32
C ILE A 722 0.94 -15.17 34.05
N SER A 723 1.29 -16.31 33.46
CA SER A 723 1.17 -17.61 34.14
C SER A 723 2.25 -17.76 35.20
N LEU A 724 1.84 -18.24 36.38
CA LEU A 724 2.75 -18.66 37.46
C LEU A 724 2.89 -20.17 37.50
N MET A 725 2.22 -20.91 36.61
CA MET A 725 2.25 -22.36 36.56
C MET A 725 3.35 -22.81 35.60
N PRO A 726 4.24 -23.74 36.02
CA PRO A 726 5.16 -24.37 35.08
C PRO A 726 4.42 -25.04 33.93
N GLY A 727 4.98 -24.97 32.71
CA GLY A 727 4.40 -25.58 31.52
C GLY A 727 3.24 -24.80 30.87
N VAL A 728 2.88 -23.62 31.37
CA VAL A 728 1.86 -22.75 30.75
C VAL A 728 2.54 -21.52 30.19
N ARG A 729 2.56 -21.43 28.87
CA ARG A 729 3.19 -20.30 28.14
C ARG A 729 2.31 -19.05 28.13
N ARG A 730 1.02 -19.22 27.78
CA ARG A 730 0.06 -18.12 27.65
C ARG A 730 -1.22 -18.37 28.44
N ARG A 731 -1.86 -17.28 28.82
CA ARG A 731 -3.05 -17.32 29.64
C ARG A 731 -3.94 -16.12 29.38
N ILE A 732 -5.19 -16.36 28.95
CA ILE A 732 -6.22 -15.35 28.77
C ILE A 732 -7.35 -15.58 29.78
N LEU A 733 -7.77 -14.51 30.45
CA LEU A 733 -8.95 -14.48 31.28
C LEU A 733 -10.04 -13.64 30.57
N LEU A 734 -11.19 -14.25 30.35
CA LEU A 734 -12.44 -13.59 29.96
C LEU A 734 -13.29 -13.38 31.20
N ASP A 735 -13.77 -12.16 31.38
CA ASP A 735 -14.60 -11.74 32.50
C ASP A 735 -15.91 -11.11 31.96
N GLY A 736 -17.03 -11.47 32.56
CA GLY A 736 -18.35 -10.92 32.18
C GLY A 736 -19.15 -11.74 31.18
N LEU A 737 -18.91 -13.05 31.09
CA LEU A 737 -19.67 -13.93 30.19
C LEU A 737 -21.06 -14.26 30.76
N ASP A 738 -22.09 -14.29 29.89
CA ASP A 738 -23.46 -14.64 30.22
C ASP A 738 -24.11 -15.47 29.10
N GLY A 739 -24.21 -16.78 29.31
CA GLY A 739 -24.73 -17.71 28.32
C GLY A 739 -24.02 -17.66 26.97
N ALA A 740 -22.74 -17.38 26.99
CA ALA A 740 -21.97 -17.07 25.81
C ALA A 740 -21.49 -18.32 25.05
N ARG A 741 -21.50 -18.24 23.72
CA ARG A 741 -20.70 -19.10 22.87
C ARG A 741 -19.32 -18.47 22.73
N VAL A 742 -18.26 -19.23 23.01
CA VAL A 742 -16.87 -18.79 22.90
C VAL A 742 -16.16 -19.60 21.83
N VAL A 743 -15.55 -18.93 20.88
CA VAL A 743 -14.65 -19.55 19.92
C VAL A 743 -13.23 -19.08 20.24
N PHE A 744 -12.33 -20.01 20.47
CA PHE A 744 -10.93 -19.75 20.76
C PHE A 744 -10.02 -20.39 19.71
N ARG A 745 -9.05 -19.62 19.19
CA ARG A 745 -8.07 -20.05 18.22
C ARG A 745 -6.67 -20.08 18.85
N PRO A 746 -6.19 -21.27 19.26
CA PRO A 746 -4.83 -21.40 19.78
C PRO A 746 -3.79 -21.25 18.66
N GLU A 747 -2.54 -21.08 19.04
CA GLU A 747 -1.40 -21.29 18.15
C GLU A 747 -1.44 -22.73 17.62
N ALA A 748 -1.14 -22.91 16.32
CA ALA A 748 -1.35 -24.20 15.66
C ALA A 748 -0.53 -25.35 16.29
N GLU A 749 0.67 -25.06 16.80
CA GLU A 749 1.56 -26.02 17.47
C GLU A 749 1.12 -26.37 18.90
N HIS A 750 0.22 -25.58 19.50
CA HIS A 750 -0.18 -25.72 20.90
C HIS A 750 -1.63 -26.18 21.12
N VAL A 751 -2.29 -26.68 20.06
CA VAL A 751 -3.70 -27.07 20.09
C VAL A 751 -3.99 -28.06 21.22
N GLU A 752 -3.17 -29.07 21.42
CA GLU A 752 -3.41 -30.13 22.40
C GLU A 752 -3.15 -29.68 23.86
N SER A 753 -2.39 -28.61 24.04
CA SER A 753 -2.07 -28.07 25.36
C SER A 753 -3.14 -27.17 25.93
N VAL A 754 -4.18 -26.82 25.16
CA VAL A 754 -5.25 -25.89 25.59
C VAL A 754 -6.02 -26.46 26.76
N ARG A 755 -6.21 -25.65 27.80
CA ARG A 755 -7.01 -25.96 28.98
C ARG A 755 -7.99 -24.81 29.21
N PHE A 756 -9.21 -25.17 29.53
CA PHE A 756 -10.27 -24.24 29.89
C PHE A 756 -10.74 -24.47 31.30
N THR A 757 -10.96 -23.42 32.05
CA THR A 757 -11.58 -23.47 33.35
C THR A 757 -12.58 -22.33 33.47
N CYS A 758 -13.81 -22.62 33.86
CA CYS A 758 -14.88 -21.63 34.01
C CYS A 758 -15.30 -21.56 35.48
N GLY A 759 -15.60 -20.37 35.98
CA GLY A 759 -16.02 -20.16 37.36
C GLY A 759 -16.03 -18.68 37.74
N ARG A 760 -15.73 -18.37 38.98
CA ARG A 760 -15.52 -17.01 39.49
C ARG A 760 -14.04 -16.79 39.74
N TYR A 761 -13.45 -15.80 39.10
CA TYR A 761 -12.02 -15.51 39.25
C TYR A 761 -11.75 -14.73 40.54
N ASP A 762 -10.73 -15.18 41.30
CA ASP A 762 -10.21 -14.51 42.47
C ASP A 762 -8.85 -13.89 42.14
N ASP A 763 -8.82 -12.56 42.00
CA ASP A 763 -7.60 -11.83 41.64
C ASP A 763 -6.47 -11.97 42.67
N ALA A 764 -6.81 -12.08 43.95
CA ALA A 764 -5.80 -12.24 45.01
C ALA A 764 -5.13 -13.59 44.96
N LYS A 765 -5.87 -14.64 44.64
CA LYS A 765 -5.38 -16.02 44.55
C LYS A 765 -4.96 -16.38 43.14
N ARG A 766 -5.28 -15.52 42.15
CA ARG A 766 -5.05 -15.75 40.71
C ARG A 766 -5.57 -17.12 40.23
N THR A 767 -6.73 -17.52 40.70
CA THR A 767 -7.37 -18.79 40.40
C THR A 767 -8.88 -18.64 40.25
N LEU A 768 -9.51 -19.64 39.67
CA LEU A 768 -10.95 -19.72 39.60
C LEU A 768 -11.50 -20.50 40.80
N LEU A 769 -12.54 -19.96 41.41
CA LEU A 769 -13.31 -20.58 42.48
C LEU A 769 -14.59 -21.15 41.85
N GLU A 770 -15.11 -22.22 42.48
CA GLU A 770 -16.38 -22.82 42.09
C GLU A 770 -16.44 -23.22 40.60
N PRO A 771 -15.48 -24.05 40.12
CA PRO A 771 -15.40 -24.37 38.69
C PRO A 771 -16.67 -25.09 38.23
N SER A 772 -17.22 -24.66 37.08
CA SER A 772 -18.36 -25.27 36.42
C SER A 772 -17.92 -26.23 35.34
N LEU A 773 -18.77 -27.26 35.09
CA LEU A 773 -18.58 -28.22 34.00
C LEU A 773 -19.14 -27.63 32.69
N PHE A 774 -18.43 -27.83 31.63
CA PHE A 774 -18.85 -27.45 30.27
C PHE A 774 -18.17 -28.38 29.25
N GLU A 775 -18.67 -28.35 28.02
CA GLU A 775 -18.11 -29.10 26.91
C GLU A 775 -17.35 -28.16 25.99
N SER A 776 -16.21 -28.62 25.45
CA SER A 776 -15.44 -27.96 24.41
C SER A 776 -15.31 -28.88 23.20
N LYS A 777 -15.45 -28.32 21.99
CA LYS A 777 -15.33 -29.03 20.72
C LYS A 777 -14.19 -28.44 19.91
N LEU A 778 -13.26 -29.27 19.49
CA LEU A 778 -12.23 -28.88 18.53
C LEU A 778 -12.76 -29.05 17.10
N GLU A 779 -12.64 -28.00 16.30
CA GLU A 779 -12.98 -27.97 14.88
C GLU A 779 -11.82 -27.38 14.08
N TYR A 780 -11.84 -27.65 12.76
CA TYR A 780 -10.89 -27.08 11.80
C TYR A 780 -11.69 -26.40 10.68
N ASP A 781 -11.29 -25.19 10.32
CA ASP A 781 -11.85 -24.48 9.18
C ASP A 781 -10.74 -24.04 8.21
N GLY A 782 -11.09 -23.21 7.19
CA GLY A 782 -10.12 -22.74 6.20
C GLY A 782 -8.98 -21.87 6.77
N PHE A 783 -9.07 -21.43 8.04
CA PHE A 783 -8.05 -20.61 8.69
C PHE A 783 -7.18 -21.40 9.68
N GLY A 784 -7.70 -22.49 10.25
CA GLY A 784 -6.96 -23.32 11.19
C GLY A 784 -7.82 -23.96 12.28
N PRO A 785 -7.20 -24.50 13.37
CA PRO A 785 -7.90 -25.09 14.48
C PRO A 785 -8.62 -24.06 15.34
N LYS A 786 -9.79 -24.43 15.86
CA LYS A 786 -10.54 -23.64 16.81
C LYS A 786 -11.31 -24.51 17.82
N TYR A 787 -11.37 -24.04 19.04
CA TYR A 787 -12.22 -24.61 20.05
C TYR A 787 -13.53 -23.84 20.13
N ILE A 788 -14.63 -24.56 20.30
CA ILE A 788 -15.97 -24.01 20.48
C ILE A 788 -16.49 -24.45 21.84
N LEU A 789 -16.90 -23.49 22.65
CA LEU A 789 -17.54 -23.68 23.94
C LEU A 789 -18.92 -23.04 23.91
N GLU A 790 -19.92 -23.73 24.42
CA GLU A 790 -21.31 -23.26 24.40
C GLU A 790 -21.81 -22.97 25.82
N ASN A 791 -22.65 -21.96 25.95
CA ASN A 791 -23.36 -21.62 27.18
C ASN A 791 -22.45 -21.31 28.37
N ILE A 792 -21.40 -20.56 28.16
CA ILE A 792 -20.45 -20.17 29.22
C ILE A 792 -20.95 -18.94 29.96
N SER A 793 -20.97 -19.00 31.29
CA SER A 793 -21.32 -17.89 32.20
C SER A 793 -20.31 -17.73 33.31
N GLY A 794 -20.05 -16.47 33.72
CA GLY A 794 -19.02 -16.12 34.68
C GLY A 794 -17.69 -15.82 34.03
N ASP A 795 -16.59 -16.25 34.64
CA ASP A 795 -15.24 -16.01 34.12
C ASP A 795 -14.70 -17.27 33.48
N LEU A 796 -14.03 -17.14 32.32
CA LEU A 796 -13.38 -18.22 31.62
C LEU A 796 -11.87 -17.98 31.56
N LEU A 797 -11.10 -18.89 32.11
CA LEU A 797 -9.67 -18.92 32.01
C LEU A 797 -9.24 -19.92 30.96
N ILE A 798 -8.50 -19.42 29.95
CA ILE A 798 -7.90 -20.19 28.86
C ILE A 798 -6.40 -20.20 29.06
N SER A 799 -5.76 -21.34 29.05
CA SER A 799 -4.31 -21.47 29.15
C SER A 799 -3.79 -22.48 28.14
N TRP A 800 -2.62 -22.21 27.56
CA TRP A 800 -2.02 -23.07 26.55
C TRP A 800 -0.53 -22.81 26.37
N GLY A 801 0.13 -23.66 25.58
CA GLY A 801 1.55 -23.66 25.36
C GLY A 801 2.29 -24.37 26.49
N GLU A 802 3.21 -25.26 26.17
CA GLU A 802 4.12 -25.88 27.09
C GLU A 802 5.51 -25.28 26.90
N GLU A 803 6.21 -24.94 27.99
CA GLU A 803 7.64 -24.70 27.94
C GLU A 803 8.34 -26.03 27.74
N ASN A 804 9.14 -26.16 26.71
CA ASN A 804 10.01 -27.28 26.44
C ASN A 804 11.16 -27.32 27.45
#